data_cb0e825d6a82c3217358685584f7efba
#
_entry.id   cb0e825d6a82c3217358685584f7efba
#
_cell.length_a   1.000
_cell.length_b   1.000
_cell.length_c   1.000
_cell.angle_alpha   90.00
_cell.angle_beta   90.00
_cell.angle_gamma   90.00
#
_symmetry.space_group_name_H-M   'P 1'
#
loop_
_entity.id
_entity.type
_entity.pdbx_description
1 polymer ?
#
loop_
_entity_poly.entity_id
_entity_poly.type
_entity_poly.pdbx_seq_one_letter_code
_entity_poly.pdbx_strand_id
1 'polypeptide(L)'
;MTNKIPLTFQKSGALYCSQFDDIYFDVKTGIDQNKDVFITSNNIIERLALCEGFFTIAETGFGTGLNFLLTLQTYQAFKLHNTSLDKDKKLPQLTFISVEKHPLSQKELRKSLAALPILNELAEQLVEQYPTGKPSLFPQECVLNFLNNTVTLKIIFDDATQALSKIRAIKHGLIDAWYLDGFSPTKNPEMWSAQLFEQVARLSKDQTSLSTSTVTEKIRQRLMDVGFRLEQQTAKHHKKLRLIAKFQQNKSSGKGYQLRPQIIKPKQVAIIGGGIASACAAYALTKQGVKVTLYCQENRVAQGASSNSMAAVYPLLHQKKDDISEFYQQAFWHAKNLYQELHASGFSFNHDWCGLLDVSYKDTLRERQKSFDKINAWPKNLIHSVNSEQATNIAGVELKFGGLFMPNAGWVAPSELVNELFNAAEQNDNLRIETSTQVESIEKSIDGTWYLKTNKGSIKEKVLIVCGGAETIKINIVSDLPLTSVRGQITDIETNEKIKNLSTVLCHKGYLTPSNNGIHCIGATFDKDDFDTSVREEDDNFNLNMLNQCLPGVTQWQSSDISKSKARLRCMTPDHLPMVGAMPDIKAHQEIYPHLAKDKNWQYNRAAPCVDNLYIMTGFGARGLCSAPLLADIIAADICGTPYPVNSKILFNLSPNRFIIRDIIKGKV
;
A
#
# COMPACT_ATOMS: atom_id res chain seq x y z
N MET A 1 -4.85 12.14 -21.42
CA MET A 1 -6.14 11.79 -22.06
C MET A 1 -5.97 10.38 -22.60
N THR A 2 -6.49 9.38 -21.91
CA THR A 2 -6.54 8.01 -22.46
C THR A 2 -7.67 8.01 -23.49
N ASN A 3 -7.32 7.99 -24.77
CA ASN A 3 -8.29 7.80 -25.83
C ASN A 3 -8.98 6.45 -25.58
N LYS A 4 -10.32 6.49 -25.44
CA LYS A 4 -11.12 5.27 -25.30
C LYS A 4 -10.92 4.44 -26.57
N ILE A 5 -10.37 3.24 -26.41
CA ILE A 5 -10.22 2.32 -27.54
C ILE A 5 -11.62 1.90 -28.00
N PRO A 6 -11.95 1.99 -29.29
CA PRO A 6 -13.22 1.49 -29.79
C PRO A 6 -13.25 -0.04 -29.73
N LEU A 7 -14.13 -0.57 -28.88
CA LEU A 7 -14.33 -2.00 -28.67
C LEU A 7 -15.68 -2.42 -29.25
N THR A 8 -15.71 -3.52 -29.98
CA THR A 8 -16.94 -4.10 -30.54
C THR A 8 -17.01 -5.59 -30.22
N PHE A 9 -18.23 -6.09 -30.03
CA PHE A 9 -18.46 -7.53 -29.87
C PHE A 9 -18.81 -8.14 -31.22
N GLN A 10 -18.06 -9.16 -31.61
CA GLN A 10 -18.37 -9.97 -32.80
C GLN A 10 -19.63 -10.81 -32.59
N LYS A 11 -20.24 -11.33 -33.68
CA LYS A 11 -21.37 -12.27 -33.60
C LYS A 11 -21.07 -13.53 -32.79
N SER A 12 -19.80 -13.92 -32.68
CA SER A 12 -19.31 -15.03 -31.87
C SER A 12 -19.28 -14.75 -30.37
N GLY A 13 -19.51 -13.49 -29.93
CA GLY A 13 -19.30 -13.05 -28.56
C GLY A 13 -17.87 -12.59 -28.27
N ALA A 14 -16.91 -12.78 -29.17
CA ALA A 14 -15.54 -12.34 -28.99
C ALA A 14 -15.43 -10.81 -28.94
N LEU A 15 -14.64 -10.30 -27.98
CA LEU A 15 -14.33 -8.86 -27.90
C LEU A 15 -13.23 -8.53 -28.91
N TYR A 16 -13.53 -7.60 -29.81
CA TYR A 16 -12.62 -7.12 -30.83
C TYR A 16 -12.15 -5.71 -30.55
N CYS A 17 -10.85 -5.49 -30.70
CA CYS A 17 -10.19 -4.19 -30.54
C CYS A 17 -9.88 -3.60 -31.92
N SER A 18 -10.58 -2.54 -32.33
CA SER A 18 -10.38 -1.92 -33.64
C SER A 18 -9.07 -1.13 -33.74
N GLN A 19 -8.48 -0.69 -32.63
CA GLN A 19 -7.18 0.00 -32.62
C GLN A 19 -6.04 -0.94 -33.01
N PHE A 20 -6.11 -2.19 -32.56
CA PHE A 20 -5.08 -3.20 -32.83
C PHE A 20 -5.53 -4.21 -33.89
N ASP A 21 -6.75 -4.04 -34.44
CA ASP A 21 -7.35 -4.95 -35.44
C ASP A 21 -7.23 -6.42 -35.02
N ASP A 22 -7.57 -6.73 -33.74
CA ASP A 22 -7.40 -8.05 -33.16
C ASP A 22 -8.49 -8.40 -32.15
N ILE A 23 -8.66 -9.69 -31.82
CA ILE A 23 -9.57 -10.16 -30.79
C ILE A 23 -8.79 -10.46 -29.50
N TYR A 24 -9.44 -10.27 -28.34
CA TYR A 24 -8.82 -10.60 -27.06
C TYR A 24 -8.64 -12.11 -26.86
N PHE A 25 -9.60 -12.91 -27.31
CA PHE A 25 -9.51 -14.37 -27.30
C PHE A 25 -10.51 -14.99 -28.28
N ASP A 26 -10.23 -16.19 -28.73
CA ASP A 26 -11.18 -17.01 -29.51
C ASP A 26 -12.15 -17.73 -28.57
N VAL A 27 -13.46 -17.54 -28.74
CA VAL A 27 -14.48 -18.09 -27.84
C VAL A 27 -14.53 -19.62 -27.85
N LYS A 28 -14.16 -20.27 -28.95
CA LYS A 28 -14.24 -21.74 -29.10
C LYS A 28 -12.97 -22.42 -28.59
N THR A 29 -11.82 -21.86 -28.87
CA THR A 29 -10.51 -22.51 -28.63
C THR A 29 -9.63 -21.80 -27.61
N GLY A 30 -9.99 -20.60 -27.20
CA GLY A 30 -9.16 -19.73 -26.36
C GLY A 30 -8.85 -20.33 -24.98
N ILE A 31 -9.81 -21.02 -24.36
CA ILE A 31 -9.59 -21.69 -23.07
C ILE A 31 -8.48 -22.73 -23.18
N ASP A 32 -8.60 -23.68 -24.12
CA ASP A 32 -7.64 -24.77 -24.26
C ASP A 32 -6.28 -24.25 -24.73
N GLN A 33 -6.26 -23.26 -25.65
CA GLN A 33 -5.05 -22.63 -26.13
C GLN A 33 -4.29 -21.91 -24.99
N ASN A 34 -4.98 -21.11 -24.17
CA ASN A 34 -4.35 -20.36 -23.11
C ASN A 34 -3.90 -21.29 -21.96
N LYS A 35 -4.67 -22.33 -21.63
CA LYS A 35 -4.22 -23.39 -20.71
C LYS A 35 -2.94 -24.04 -21.18
N ASP A 36 -2.86 -24.42 -22.46
CA ASP A 36 -1.68 -25.09 -23.02
C ASP A 36 -0.48 -24.14 -23.07
N VAL A 37 -0.67 -22.90 -23.56
CA VAL A 37 0.41 -21.90 -23.67
C VAL A 37 0.92 -21.45 -22.32
N PHE A 38 0.05 -21.13 -21.36
CA PHE A 38 0.47 -20.43 -20.15
C PHE A 38 0.57 -21.34 -18.93
N ILE A 39 -0.35 -22.27 -18.72
CA ILE A 39 -0.35 -23.14 -17.55
C ILE A 39 0.53 -24.36 -17.76
N THR A 40 0.26 -25.12 -18.82
CA THR A 40 1.02 -26.36 -19.12
C THR A 40 2.47 -26.06 -19.47
N SER A 41 2.73 -25.05 -20.31
CA SER A 41 4.09 -24.70 -20.73
C SER A 41 4.97 -24.17 -19.59
N ASN A 42 4.39 -23.55 -18.58
CA ASN A 42 5.11 -23.11 -17.38
C ASN A 42 5.14 -24.16 -16.27
N ASN A 43 4.58 -25.37 -16.48
CA ASN A 43 4.49 -26.45 -15.50
C ASN A 43 3.92 -25.94 -14.14
N ILE A 44 2.83 -25.15 -14.19
CA ILE A 44 2.32 -24.42 -13.01
C ILE A 44 1.94 -25.38 -11.89
N ILE A 45 1.24 -26.48 -12.19
CA ILE A 45 0.75 -27.44 -11.18
C ILE A 45 1.92 -28.09 -10.47
N GLU A 46 2.89 -28.62 -11.21
CA GLU A 46 4.08 -29.31 -10.70
C GLU A 46 4.93 -28.36 -9.84
N ARG A 47 5.05 -27.11 -10.28
CA ARG A 47 5.83 -26.11 -9.55
C ARG A 47 5.13 -25.62 -8.29
N LEU A 48 3.81 -25.52 -8.31
CA LEU A 48 3.02 -25.25 -7.10
C LEU A 48 3.16 -26.38 -6.07
N ALA A 49 3.22 -27.65 -6.53
CA ALA A 49 3.38 -28.79 -5.65
C ALA A 49 4.74 -28.82 -4.92
N LEU A 50 5.76 -28.23 -5.54
CA LEU A 50 7.14 -28.15 -5.01
C LEU A 50 7.40 -26.81 -4.27
N CYS A 51 6.49 -25.85 -4.35
CA CYS A 51 6.70 -24.53 -3.78
C CYS A 51 6.32 -24.49 -2.29
N GLU A 52 7.23 -23.97 -1.48
CA GLU A 52 6.95 -23.60 -0.09
C GLU A 52 6.79 -22.07 0.02
N GLY A 53 5.65 -21.62 0.52
CA GLY A 53 5.37 -20.20 0.78
C GLY A 53 4.64 -19.49 -0.33
N PHE A 54 5.33 -18.77 -1.24
CA PHE A 54 4.71 -17.92 -2.25
C PHE A 54 5.13 -18.30 -3.66
N PHE A 55 4.16 -18.36 -4.57
CA PHE A 55 4.36 -18.50 -6.00
C PHE A 55 3.81 -17.28 -6.73
N THR A 56 4.65 -16.60 -7.51
CA THR A 56 4.26 -15.36 -8.18
C THR A 56 4.28 -15.56 -9.70
N ILE A 57 3.13 -15.32 -10.33
CA ILE A 57 2.98 -15.28 -11.78
C ILE A 57 2.85 -13.82 -12.20
N ALA A 58 3.46 -13.43 -13.32
CA ALA A 58 3.24 -12.12 -13.91
C ALA A 58 2.85 -12.21 -15.38
N GLU A 59 2.02 -11.25 -15.81
CA GLU A 59 1.45 -11.15 -17.15
C GLU A 59 1.62 -9.75 -17.70
N THR A 60 1.83 -9.63 -19.01
CA THR A 60 2.06 -8.32 -19.66
C THR A 60 0.79 -7.65 -20.19
N GLY A 61 -0.35 -8.33 -20.22
CA GLY A 61 -1.62 -7.76 -20.66
C GLY A 61 -2.81 -8.46 -20.00
N PHE A 62 -3.54 -7.75 -19.10
CA PHE A 62 -4.70 -8.31 -18.41
C PHE A 62 -5.86 -8.62 -19.35
N GLY A 63 -6.15 -7.71 -20.29
CA GLY A 63 -7.24 -7.84 -21.25
C GLY A 63 -8.58 -8.09 -20.57
N THR A 64 -9.11 -9.29 -20.76
CA THR A 64 -10.36 -9.76 -20.14
C THR A 64 -10.15 -10.56 -18.85
N GLY A 65 -8.92 -10.74 -18.41
CA GLY A 65 -8.57 -11.55 -17.26
C GLY A 65 -8.67 -13.07 -17.48
N LEU A 66 -8.74 -13.53 -18.72
CA LEU A 66 -8.89 -14.96 -19.05
C LEU A 66 -7.76 -15.78 -18.46
N ASN A 67 -6.50 -15.39 -18.63
CA ASN A 67 -5.34 -16.12 -18.11
C ASN A 67 -5.33 -16.21 -16.58
N PHE A 68 -5.74 -15.12 -15.91
CA PHE A 68 -5.94 -15.12 -14.46
C PHE A 68 -7.03 -16.11 -14.04
N LEU A 69 -8.21 -16.07 -14.68
CA LEU A 69 -9.32 -16.97 -14.34
C LEU A 69 -8.98 -18.45 -14.56
N LEU A 70 -8.26 -18.76 -15.62
CA LEU A 70 -7.77 -20.13 -15.88
C LEU A 70 -6.74 -20.58 -14.84
N THR A 71 -5.89 -19.65 -14.40
CA THR A 71 -4.91 -19.90 -13.32
C THR A 71 -5.61 -20.09 -11.98
N LEU A 72 -6.62 -19.26 -11.68
CA LEU A 72 -7.44 -19.36 -10.46
C LEU A 72 -8.18 -20.71 -10.41
N GLN A 73 -8.82 -21.13 -11.52
CA GLN A 73 -9.47 -22.43 -11.64
C GLN A 73 -8.48 -23.58 -11.42
N THR A 74 -7.29 -23.47 -12.01
CA THR A 74 -6.23 -24.47 -11.87
C THR A 74 -5.74 -24.56 -10.41
N TYR A 75 -5.53 -23.42 -9.76
CA TYR A 75 -5.11 -23.38 -8.37
C TYR A 75 -6.22 -23.90 -7.44
N GLN A 76 -7.49 -23.62 -7.71
CA GLN A 76 -8.61 -24.14 -6.96
C GLN A 76 -8.67 -25.68 -7.02
N ALA A 77 -8.51 -26.25 -8.20
CA ALA A 77 -8.44 -27.70 -8.40
C ALA A 77 -7.21 -28.33 -7.70
N PHE A 78 -6.06 -27.69 -7.79
CA PHE A 78 -4.83 -28.07 -7.10
C PHE A 78 -5.02 -28.05 -5.57
N LYS A 79 -5.66 -27.01 -5.03
CA LYS A 79 -5.96 -26.88 -3.60
C LYS A 79 -6.88 -28.02 -3.14
N LEU A 80 -8.00 -28.25 -3.82
CA LEU A 80 -8.96 -29.30 -3.49
C LEU A 80 -8.31 -30.69 -3.49
N HIS A 81 -7.51 -31.01 -4.51
CA HIS A 81 -6.80 -32.29 -4.59
C HIS A 81 -5.83 -32.48 -3.41
N ASN A 82 -4.99 -31.50 -3.09
CA ASN A 82 -3.98 -31.63 -2.04
C ASN A 82 -4.60 -31.65 -0.63
N THR A 83 -5.65 -30.87 -0.36
CA THR A 83 -6.33 -30.89 0.93
C THR A 83 -7.18 -32.14 1.16
N SER A 84 -7.57 -32.85 0.11
CA SER A 84 -8.22 -34.15 0.23
C SER A 84 -7.24 -35.27 0.61
N LEU A 85 -5.95 -35.13 0.24
CA LEU A 85 -4.89 -36.08 0.55
C LEU A 85 -4.26 -35.84 1.94
N ASP A 86 -4.08 -34.58 2.31
CA ASP A 86 -3.49 -34.16 3.57
C ASP A 86 -4.10 -32.81 3.99
N LYS A 87 -4.93 -32.80 5.04
CA LYS A 87 -5.61 -31.59 5.53
C LYS A 87 -4.65 -30.57 6.15
N ASP A 88 -3.50 -31.00 6.64
CA ASP A 88 -2.50 -30.16 7.32
C ASP A 88 -1.43 -29.65 6.36
N LYS A 89 -1.45 -30.07 5.09
CA LYS A 89 -0.49 -29.63 4.08
C LYS A 89 -0.63 -28.13 3.82
N LYS A 90 0.42 -27.38 4.15
CA LYS A 90 0.49 -25.96 3.78
C LYS A 90 0.72 -25.81 2.28
N LEU A 91 -0.27 -25.24 1.61
CA LEU A 91 -0.19 -24.93 0.19
C LEU A 91 0.45 -23.55 -0.04
N PRO A 92 1.18 -23.34 -1.15
CA PRO A 92 1.73 -22.03 -1.46
C PRO A 92 0.63 -21.01 -1.69
N GLN A 93 0.85 -19.76 -1.26
CA GLN A 93 0.01 -18.64 -1.66
C GLN A 93 0.35 -18.20 -3.08
N LEU A 94 -0.66 -17.97 -3.90
CA LEU A 94 -0.49 -17.53 -5.28
C LEU A 94 -0.67 -16.01 -5.39
N THR A 95 0.30 -15.32 -5.96
CA THR A 95 0.15 -13.93 -6.39
C THR A 95 0.19 -13.88 -7.92
N PHE A 96 -0.81 -13.20 -8.50
CA PHE A 96 -0.87 -12.96 -9.94
C PHE A 96 -0.77 -11.45 -10.18
N ILE A 97 0.29 -11.00 -10.85
CA ILE A 97 0.51 -9.59 -11.20
C ILE A 97 0.22 -9.43 -12.68
N SER A 98 -0.70 -8.55 -13.03
CA SER A 98 -1.00 -8.23 -14.43
C SER A 98 -0.95 -6.73 -14.67
N VAL A 99 -0.65 -6.35 -15.90
CA VAL A 99 -0.59 -4.95 -16.32
C VAL A 99 -1.64 -4.70 -17.40
N GLU A 100 -2.28 -3.53 -17.39
CA GLU A 100 -3.25 -3.17 -18.41
C GLU A 100 -3.22 -1.68 -18.72
N LYS A 101 -2.88 -1.35 -19.97
CA LYS A 101 -2.81 0.05 -20.44
C LYS A 101 -4.20 0.62 -20.75
N HIS A 102 -5.13 -0.23 -21.15
CA HIS A 102 -6.44 0.13 -21.68
C HIS A 102 -7.55 -0.68 -20.98
N PRO A 103 -7.76 -0.49 -19.66
CA PRO A 103 -8.67 -1.32 -18.90
C PRO A 103 -10.11 -1.24 -19.43
N LEU A 104 -10.79 -2.36 -19.43
CA LEU A 104 -12.22 -2.46 -19.69
C LEU A 104 -13.01 -1.84 -18.54
N SER A 105 -14.18 -1.27 -18.82
CA SER A 105 -15.15 -1.01 -17.76
C SER A 105 -15.70 -2.33 -17.20
N GLN A 106 -16.16 -2.32 -15.96
CA GLN A 106 -16.77 -3.50 -15.32
C GLN A 106 -17.89 -4.11 -16.19
N LYS A 107 -18.70 -3.27 -16.87
CA LYS A 107 -19.76 -3.70 -17.79
C LYS A 107 -19.21 -4.41 -19.04
N GLU A 108 -18.14 -3.89 -19.63
CA GLU A 108 -17.49 -4.50 -20.80
C GLU A 108 -16.82 -5.82 -20.41
N LEU A 109 -16.16 -5.85 -19.24
CA LEU A 109 -15.54 -7.05 -18.69
C LEU A 109 -16.59 -8.17 -18.47
N ARG A 110 -17.68 -7.87 -17.77
CA ARG A 110 -18.78 -8.83 -17.54
C ARG A 110 -19.33 -9.38 -18.85
N LYS A 111 -19.59 -8.48 -19.82
CA LYS A 111 -20.11 -8.88 -21.13
C LYS A 111 -19.15 -9.79 -21.89
N SER A 112 -17.84 -9.52 -21.82
CA SER A 112 -16.83 -10.35 -22.49
C SER A 112 -16.74 -11.74 -21.86
N LEU A 113 -16.75 -11.82 -20.53
CA LEU A 113 -16.62 -13.08 -19.79
C LEU A 113 -17.89 -13.94 -19.87
N ALA A 114 -19.05 -13.36 -20.11
CA ALA A 114 -20.30 -14.10 -20.34
C ALA A 114 -20.23 -15.06 -21.56
N ALA A 115 -19.27 -14.86 -22.47
CA ALA A 115 -19.00 -15.78 -23.58
C ALA A 115 -18.29 -17.09 -23.14
N LEU A 116 -17.89 -17.21 -21.87
CA LEU A 116 -17.11 -18.32 -21.33
C LEU A 116 -17.84 -19.02 -20.14
N PRO A 117 -18.94 -19.75 -20.39
CA PRO A 117 -19.81 -20.31 -19.34
C PRO A 117 -19.10 -21.17 -18.31
N ILE A 118 -18.04 -21.88 -18.69
CA ILE A 118 -17.27 -22.77 -17.81
C ILE A 118 -16.52 -21.99 -16.68
N LEU A 119 -16.39 -20.68 -16.83
CA LEU A 119 -15.71 -19.79 -15.85
C LEU A 119 -16.69 -18.86 -15.13
N ASN A 120 -18.00 -18.98 -15.34
CA ASN A 120 -19.00 -18.01 -14.89
C ASN A 120 -18.88 -17.66 -13.40
N GLU A 121 -18.75 -18.63 -12.51
CA GLU A 121 -18.66 -18.38 -11.07
C GLU A 121 -17.42 -17.55 -10.71
N LEU A 122 -16.25 -17.93 -11.22
CA LEU A 122 -15.01 -17.20 -10.98
C LEU A 122 -14.97 -15.84 -11.70
N ALA A 123 -15.63 -15.75 -12.86
CA ALA A 123 -15.77 -14.51 -13.60
C ALA A 123 -16.62 -13.47 -12.85
N GLU A 124 -17.73 -13.88 -12.24
CA GLU A 124 -18.54 -12.97 -11.42
C GLU A 124 -17.77 -12.51 -10.17
N GLN A 125 -17.05 -13.40 -9.48
CA GLN A 125 -16.19 -13.01 -8.35
C GLN A 125 -15.12 -11.99 -8.76
N LEU A 126 -14.55 -12.11 -9.96
CA LEU A 126 -13.61 -11.12 -10.50
C LEU A 126 -14.33 -9.79 -10.78
N VAL A 127 -15.46 -9.84 -11.47
CA VAL A 127 -16.22 -8.65 -11.88
C VAL A 127 -16.74 -7.86 -10.68
N GLU A 128 -17.21 -8.54 -9.64
CA GLU A 128 -17.70 -7.88 -8.41
C GLU A 128 -16.61 -7.07 -7.69
N GLN A 129 -15.38 -7.58 -7.68
CA GLN A 129 -14.24 -6.91 -7.05
C GLN A 129 -13.55 -5.89 -7.99
N TYR A 130 -13.79 -5.97 -9.31
CA TYR A 130 -13.12 -5.12 -10.31
C TYR A 130 -13.57 -3.66 -10.17
N PRO A 131 -12.69 -2.65 -10.41
CA PRO A 131 -13.04 -1.25 -10.26
C PRO A 131 -14.28 -0.84 -11.03
N THR A 132 -15.14 -0.04 -10.39
CA THR A 132 -16.37 0.48 -10.97
C THR A 132 -16.16 1.86 -11.61
N GLY A 133 -17.06 2.26 -12.52
CA GLY A 133 -17.04 3.57 -13.15
C GLY A 133 -16.26 3.61 -14.47
N LYS A 134 -15.75 4.80 -14.80
CA LYS A 134 -15.00 5.00 -16.07
C LYS A 134 -13.54 4.56 -15.88
N PRO A 135 -12.95 3.80 -16.81
CA PRO A 135 -11.56 3.35 -16.73
C PRO A 135 -10.53 4.47 -16.51
N SER A 136 -10.79 5.67 -17.03
CA SER A 136 -9.92 6.85 -16.80
C SER A 136 -9.88 7.34 -15.36
N LEU A 137 -10.76 6.83 -14.50
CA LEU A 137 -10.84 7.15 -13.06
C LEU A 137 -10.36 6.00 -12.18
N PHE A 138 -9.91 4.88 -12.75
CA PHE A 138 -9.41 3.76 -11.99
C PHE A 138 -8.17 4.15 -11.18
N PRO A 139 -7.96 3.56 -10.00
CA PRO A 139 -6.71 3.71 -9.27
C PRO A 139 -5.54 3.20 -10.13
N GLN A 140 -4.33 3.64 -9.85
CA GLN A 140 -3.16 3.16 -10.60
C GLN A 140 -2.93 1.65 -10.40
N GLU A 141 -3.33 1.12 -9.25
CA GLU A 141 -3.25 -0.29 -8.90
C GLU A 141 -4.57 -0.76 -8.26
N CYS A 142 -4.92 -2.01 -8.52
CA CYS A 142 -6.05 -2.71 -7.93
C CYS A 142 -5.57 -4.05 -7.38
N VAL A 143 -5.91 -4.36 -6.13
CA VAL A 143 -5.56 -5.63 -5.47
C VAL A 143 -6.84 -6.33 -5.08
N LEU A 144 -7.05 -7.55 -5.60
CA LEU A 144 -8.24 -8.37 -5.41
C LEU A 144 -7.84 -9.71 -4.78
N ASN A 145 -8.67 -10.23 -3.89
CA ASN A 145 -8.38 -11.46 -3.16
C ASN A 145 -9.41 -12.54 -3.43
N PHE A 146 -8.95 -13.79 -3.59
CA PHE A 146 -9.76 -14.94 -3.94
C PHE A 146 -9.43 -16.14 -3.04
N LEU A 147 -10.35 -17.12 -2.98
CA LEU A 147 -10.20 -18.40 -2.28
C LEU A 147 -9.72 -18.24 -0.83
N ASN A 148 -10.38 -17.38 -0.06
CA ASN A 148 -10.04 -17.05 1.34
C ASN A 148 -8.61 -16.47 1.44
N ASN A 149 -8.29 -15.50 0.62
CA ASN A 149 -7.00 -14.79 0.57
C ASN A 149 -5.78 -15.69 0.27
N THR A 150 -5.98 -16.89 -0.30
CA THR A 150 -4.88 -17.74 -0.74
C THR A 150 -4.40 -17.37 -2.16
N VAL A 151 -5.20 -16.62 -2.92
CA VAL A 151 -4.84 -16.08 -4.23
C VAL A 151 -5.06 -14.58 -4.23
N THR A 152 -4.03 -13.84 -4.60
CA THR A 152 -4.07 -12.38 -4.75
C THR A 152 -3.84 -12.01 -6.22
N LEU A 153 -4.77 -11.23 -6.81
CA LEU A 153 -4.60 -10.60 -8.11
C LEU A 153 -4.23 -9.13 -7.90
N LYS A 154 -3.11 -8.72 -8.46
CA LYS A 154 -2.70 -7.31 -8.53
C LYS A 154 -2.74 -6.85 -10.00
N ILE A 155 -3.59 -5.86 -10.31
CA ILE A 155 -3.67 -5.25 -11.64
C ILE A 155 -3.05 -3.85 -11.57
N ILE A 156 -2.11 -3.55 -12.47
CA ILE A 156 -1.48 -2.23 -12.56
C ILE A 156 -1.98 -1.58 -13.86
N PHE A 157 -2.70 -0.47 -13.74
CA PHE A 157 -3.27 0.25 -14.87
C PHE A 157 -2.28 1.28 -15.43
N ASP A 158 -1.35 0.80 -16.28
CA ASP A 158 -0.30 1.62 -16.90
C ASP A 158 0.26 0.91 -18.15
N ASP A 159 1.14 1.58 -18.89
CA ASP A 159 1.98 0.94 -19.91
C ASP A 159 2.85 -0.15 -19.29
N ALA A 160 2.97 -1.31 -19.94
CA ALA A 160 3.65 -2.49 -19.37
C ALA A 160 5.10 -2.20 -18.97
N THR A 161 5.87 -1.50 -19.81
CA THR A 161 7.27 -1.15 -19.50
C THR A 161 7.34 -0.19 -18.31
N GLN A 162 6.47 0.81 -18.27
CA GLN A 162 6.40 1.76 -17.17
C GLN A 162 5.95 1.11 -15.86
N ALA A 163 4.90 0.30 -15.90
CA ALA A 163 4.40 -0.43 -14.75
C ALA A 163 5.45 -1.34 -14.14
N LEU A 164 6.07 -2.19 -14.96
CA LEU A 164 7.09 -3.12 -14.50
C LEU A 164 8.35 -2.40 -13.99
N SER A 165 8.73 -1.27 -14.60
CA SER A 165 9.90 -0.48 -14.13
C SER A 165 9.73 0.05 -12.70
N LYS A 166 8.49 0.29 -12.29
CA LYS A 166 8.14 0.77 -10.94
C LYS A 166 8.12 -0.35 -9.90
N ILE A 167 7.97 -1.61 -10.31
CA ILE A 167 8.06 -2.76 -9.40
C ILE A 167 9.50 -2.93 -8.97
N ARG A 168 9.73 -3.03 -7.65
CA ARG A 168 11.07 -3.23 -7.12
C ARG A 168 11.55 -4.67 -7.37
N ALA A 169 12.75 -4.79 -7.93
CA ALA A 169 13.46 -6.06 -7.94
C ALA A 169 14.00 -6.37 -6.53
N ILE A 170 13.84 -7.60 -6.07
CA ILE A 170 14.53 -8.14 -4.91
C ILE A 170 15.75 -8.94 -5.38
N LYS A 171 16.72 -9.21 -4.50
CA LYS A 171 18.02 -9.80 -4.84
C LYS A 171 17.94 -11.07 -5.68
N HIS A 172 16.91 -11.88 -5.48
CA HIS A 172 16.72 -13.16 -6.17
C HIS A 172 15.56 -13.14 -7.19
N GLY A 173 15.09 -11.97 -7.57
CA GLY A 173 13.90 -11.83 -8.40
C GLY A 173 12.59 -12.01 -7.61
N LEU A 174 11.48 -11.64 -8.24
CA LEU A 174 10.14 -11.69 -7.65
C LEU A 174 9.25 -12.73 -8.31
N ILE A 175 9.41 -12.91 -9.63
CA ILE A 175 8.49 -13.66 -10.47
C ILE A 175 8.99 -15.09 -10.67
N ASP A 176 8.08 -16.06 -10.50
CA ASP A 176 8.31 -17.47 -10.74
C ASP A 176 7.95 -17.86 -12.17
N ALA A 177 6.88 -17.31 -12.74
CA ALA A 177 6.44 -17.61 -14.11
C ALA A 177 5.94 -16.35 -14.82
N TRP A 178 6.30 -16.19 -16.09
CA TRP A 178 5.81 -15.15 -16.97
C TRP A 178 4.83 -15.67 -18.00
N TYR A 179 3.71 -14.98 -18.14
CA TYR A 179 2.77 -15.08 -19.25
C TYR A 179 2.96 -13.87 -20.16
N LEU A 180 3.73 -14.00 -21.22
CA LEU A 180 3.88 -12.91 -22.20
C LEU A 180 2.71 -12.98 -23.18
N ASP A 181 1.64 -12.28 -22.82
CA ASP A 181 0.43 -12.17 -23.61
C ASP A 181 0.22 -10.74 -24.08
N GLY A 182 -0.43 -10.58 -25.22
CA GLY A 182 -0.73 -9.32 -25.84
C GLY A 182 -0.96 -9.44 -27.33
N PHE A 183 -1.43 -8.36 -27.96
CA PHE A 183 -1.61 -8.30 -29.41
C PHE A 183 -0.29 -8.54 -30.16
N SER A 184 -0.38 -9.06 -31.38
CA SER A 184 0.79 -9.47 -32.15
C SER A 184 1.84 -8.35 -32.29
N PRO A 185 3.14 -8.66 -32.39
CA PRO A 185 4.23 -7.67 -32.49
C PRO A 185 4.11 -6.69 -33.65
N THR A 186 3.41 -7.08 -34.72
CA THR A 186 3.15 -6.22 -35.87
C THR A 186 2.06 -5.20 -35.60
N LYS A 187 1.11 -5.53 -34.71
CA LYS A 187 -0.03 -4.68 -34.34
C LYS A 187 0.25 -3.84 -33.09
N ASN A 188 1.04 -4.36 -32.14
CA ASN A 188 1.42 -3.67 -30.90
C ASN A 188 2.92 -3.86 -30.59
N PRO A 189 3.83 -3.20 -31.30
CA PRO A 189 5.27 -3.39 -31.15
C PRO A 189 5.82 -2.94 -29.79
N GLU A 190 5.14 -2.03 -29.09
CA GLU A 190 5.57 -1.52 -27.76
C GLU A 190 5.59 -2.62 -26.70
N MET A 191 4.60 -3.52 -26.71
CA MET A 191 4.52 -4.68 -25.79
C MET A 191 5.59 -5.74 -26.03
N TRP A 192 6.43 -5.57 -27.07
CA TRP A 192 7.51 -6.48 -27.42
C TRP A 192 8.85 -5.76 -27.52
N SER A 193 8.98 -4.60 -26.83
CA SER A 193 10.19 -3.78 -26.85
C SER A 193 11.35 -4.41 -26.07
N ALA A 194 12.59 -4.03 -26.38
CA ALA A 194 13.76 -4.47 -25.61
C ALA A 194 13.67 -4.01 -24.16
N GLN A 195 13.18 -2.78 -23.93
CA GLN A 195 12.99 -2.21 -22.59
C GLN A 195 12.01 -3.02 -21.74
N LEU A 196 10.94 -3.55 -22.34
CA LEU A 196 10.04 -4.45 -21.63
C LEU A 196 10.74 -5.74 -21.20
N PHE A 197 11.51 -6.37 -22.09
CA PHE A 197 12.25 -7.60 -21.78
C PHE A 197 13.32 -7.39 -20.71
N GLU A 198 13.96 -6.23 -20.67
CA GLU A 198 14.87 -5.84 -19.58
C GLU A 198 14.13 -5.84 -18.21
N GLN A 199 12.88 -5.32 -18.17
CA GLN A 199 12.09 -5.35 -16.95
C GLN A 199 11.63 -6.76 -16.56
N VAL A 200 11.26 -7.57 -17.55
CA VAL A 200 10.92 -8.99 -17.36
C VAL A 200 12.11 -9.73 -16.74
N ALA A 201 13.31 -9.60 -17.30
CA ALA A 201 14.52 -10.21 -16.77
C ALA A 201 14.87 -9.71 -15.36
N ARG A 202 14.78 -8.38 -15.14
CA ARG A 202 15.07 -7.74 -13.84
C ARG A 202 14.20 -8.28 -12.70
N LEU A 203 12.95 -8.64 -12.99
CA LEU A 203 11.99 -9.13 -12.00
C LEU A 203 11.99 -10.66 -11.88
N SER A 204 12.65 -11.39 -12.78
CA SER A 204 12.69 -12.84 -12.79
C SER A 204 13.58 -13.40 -11.69
N LYS A 205 13.13 -14.45 -11.00
CA LYS A 205 13.98 -15.32 -10.18
C LYS A 205 14.87 -16.18 -11.08
N ASP A 206 15.93 -16.75 -10.54
CA ASP A 206 16.64 -17.80 -11.26
C ASP A 206 15.69 -18.98 -11.56
N GLN A 207 15.80 -19.57 -12.75
CA GLN A 207 14.89 -20.60 -13.27
C GLN A 207 13.43 -20.17 -13.47
N THR A 208 13.13 -18.86 -13.46
CA THR A 208 11.80 -18.36 -13.87
C THR A 208 11.45 -18.89 -15.24
N SER A 209 10.29 -19.54 -15.36
CA SER A 209 9.76 -19.96 -16.66
C SER A 209 9.02 -18.80 -17.34
N LEU A 210 9.02 -18.82 -18.67
CA LEU A 210 8.32 -17.85 -19.50
C LEU A 210 7.69 -18.57 -20.67
N SER A 211 6.46 -18.22 -21.00
CA SER A 211 5.78 -18.74 -22.17
C SER A 211 5.01 -17.67 -22.95
N THR A 212 4.91 -17.87 -24.27
CA THR A 212 4.15 -17.02 -25.17
C THR A 212 3.72 -17.79 -26.41
N SER A 213 2.59 -17.37 -27.01
CA SER A 213 2.15 -17.84 -28.33
C SER A 213 2.93 -17.20 -29.49
N THR A 214 3.73 -16.17 -29.21
CA THR A 214 4.46 -15.41 -30.23
C THR A 214 5.88 -15.95 -30.40
N VAL A 215 6.20 -16.43 -31.61
CA VAL A 215 7.44 -17.19 -31.90
C VAL A 215 8.34 -16.55 -32.96
N THR A 216 8.33 -15.21 -33.08
CA THR A 216 9.17 -14.51 -34.06
C THR A 216 10.65 -14.53 -33.67
N GLU A 217 11.57 -14.54 -34.65
CA GLU A 217 13.01 -14.54 -34.40
C GLU A 217 13.45 -13.32 -33.57
N LYS A 218 12.86 -12.18 -33.84
CA LYS A 218 13.11 -10.93 -33.06
C LYS A 218 12.81 -11.07 -31.57
N ILE A 219 11.76 -11.79 -31.20
CA ILE A 219 11.40 -12.04 -29.79
C ILE A 219 12.35 -13.06 -29.17
N ARG A 220 12.70 -14.13 -29.92
CA ARG A 220 13.68 -15.11 -29.49
C ARG A 220 15.00 -14.43 -29.12
N GLN A 221 15.52 -13.59 -30.04
CA GLN A 221 16.76 -12.87 -29.80
C GLN A 221 16.70 -11.94 -28.58
N ARG A 222 15.63 -11.16 -28.45
CA ARG A 222 15.45 -10.27 -27.29
C ARG A 222 15.42 -11.00 -25.96
N LEU A 223 14.79 -12.18 -25.91
CA LEU A 223 14.80 -13.01 -24.70
C LEU A 223 16.20 -13.52 -24.37
N MET A 224 16.95 -13.99 -25.39
CA MET A 224 18.33 -14.43 -25.21
C MET A 224 19.24 -13.28 -24.76
N ASP A 225 19.08 -12.07 -25.32
CA ASP A 225 19.87 -10.88 -24.99
C ASP A 225 19.74 -10.48 -23.51
N VAL A 226 18.59 -10.76 -22.90
CA VAL A 226 18.35 -10.45 -21.47
C VAL A 226 18.53 -11.65 -20.53
N GLY A 227 19.06 -12.79 -21.02
CA GLY A 227 19.45 -13.93 -20.19
C GLY A 227 18.44 -15.07 -20.11
N PHE A 228 17.43 -15.10 -20.98
CA PHE A 228 16.55 -16.26 -21.09
C PHE A 228 17.14 -17.31 -22.03
N ARG A 229 17.19 -18.56 -21.58
CA ARG A 229 17.51 -19.71 -22.41
C ARG A 229 16.23 -20.29 -22.99
N LEU A 230 16.17 -20.38 -24.31
CA LEU A 230 15.03 -20.98 -25.02
C LEU A 230 15.02 -22.50 -24.84
N GLU A 231 13.85 -23.06 -24.55
CA GLU A 231 13.65 -24.52 -24.50
C GLU A 231 13.10 -25.00 -25.83
N GLN A 232 13.68 -26.09 -26.37
CA GLN A 232 13.13 -26.76 -27.55
C GLN A 232 11.87 -27.52 -27.14
N GLN A 233 10.74 -27.26 -27.82
CA GLN A 233 9.55 -28.07 -27.65
C GLN A 233 9.30 -29.01 -28.82
N THR A 234 9.11 -30.28 -28.51
CA THR A 234 8.44 -31.24 -29.35
C THR A 234 6.93 -31.02 -29.24
N ALA A 235 6.27 -30.64 -30.33
CA ALA A 235 4.83 -30.45 -30.38
C ALA A 235 4.09 -31.74 -30.02
N LYS A 236 3.63 -31.87 -28.79
CA LYS A 236 2.66 -32.89 -28.36
C LYS A 236 1.28 -32.23 -28.31
N HIS A 237 0.43 -32.48 -29.28
CA HIS A 237 -1.02 -32.32 -29.31
C HIS A 237 -1.69 -31.10 -29.95
N HIS A 238 -1.08 -29.90 -30.20
CA HIS A 238 -1.75 -28.86 -30.99
C HIS A 238 -0.83 -28.16 -32.01
N LYS A 239 -1.38 -27.82 -33.18
CA LYS A 239 -0.66 -27.30 -34.38
C LYS A 239 -0.12 -25.86 -34.26
N LYS A 240 -0.19 -25.21 -33.11
CA LYS A 240 0.35 -23.84 -32.94
C LYS A 240 1.70 -23.87 -32.24
N LEU A 241 2.68 -23.20 -32.84
CA LEU A 241 4.00 -22.98 -32.27
C LEU A 241 3.87 -22.11 -30.98
N ARG A 242 4.64 -22.44 -29.96
CA ARG A 242 4.77 -21.66 -28.71
C ARG A 242 6.24 -21.55 -28.37
N LEU A 243 6.59 -20.47 -27.70
CA LEU A 243 7.93 -20.22 -27.18
C LEU A 243 7.93 -20.43 -25.67
N ILE A 244 8.88 -21.24 -25.22
CA ILE A 244 9.15 -21.43 -23.78
C ILE A 244 10.60 -21.08 -23.54
N ALA A 245 10.84 -20.41 -22.40
CA ALA A 245 12.19 -20.04 -21.99
C ALA A 245 12.33 -20.13 -20.47
N LYS A 246 13.58 -20.29 -20.02
CA LYS A 246 13.96 -20.21 -18.61
C LYS A 246 15.01 -19.15 -18.41
N PHE A 247 14.83 -18.34 -17.37
CA PHE A 247 15.77 -17.30 -17.01
C PHE A 247 16.99 -17.90 -16.31
N GLN A 248 18.17 -17.48 -16.73
CA GLN A 248 19.43 -17.78 -16.05
C GLN A 248 19.98 -16.47 -15.49
N GLN A 249 19.96 -16.34 -14.17
CA GLN A 249 20.34 -15.11 -13.51
C GLN A 249 21.83 -14.78 -13.76
N ASN A 250 22.10 -13.75 -14.55
CA ASN A 250 23.40 -13.09 -14.53
C ASN A 250 23.44 -12.10 -13.35
N LYS A 251 24.58 -12.00 -12.64
CA LYS A 251 24.75 -11.11 -11.47
C LYS A 251 24.33 -9.69 -11.85
N SER A 252 23.17 -9.25 -11.32
CA SER A 252 22.61 -7.92 -11.62
C SER A 252 23.42 -6.80 -10.96
N SER A 253 23.72 -5.75 -11.73
CA SER A 253 24.23 -4.48 -11.23
C SER A 253 23.05 -3.55 -10.89
N GLY A 254 23.11 -2.83 -9.74
CA GLY A 254 22.06 -1.91 -9.33
C GLY A 254 22.45 -1.06 -8.11
N LYS A 255 21.55 -0.19 -7.66
CA LYS A 255 21.71 0.55 -6.40
C LYS A 255 21.41 -0.39 -5.23
N GLY A 256 22.40 -1.20 -4.83
CA GLY A 256 22.25 -2.26 -3.81
C GLY A 256 21.59 -1.78 -2.51
N TYR A 257 21.84 -0.54 -2.08
CA TYR A 257 21.21 0.05 -0.89
C TYR A 257 19.67 0.19 -0.98
N GLN A 258 19.08 0.05 -2.16
CA GLN A 258 17.64 0.00 -2.37
C GLN A 258 17.09 -1.42 -2.25
N LEU A 259 17.93 -2.45 -2.27
CA LEU A 259 17.49 -3.84 -2.12
C LEU A 259 17.25 -4.15 -0.64
N ARG A 260 16.08 -4.66 -0.33
CA ARG A 260 15.73 -5.12 1.01
C ARG A 260 16.21 -6.55 1.22
N PRO A 261 16.57 -6.95 2.46
CA PRO A 261 16.97 -8.33 2.74
C PRO A 261 15.83 -9.29 2.42
N GLN A 262 16.18 -10.49 1.95
CA GLN A 262 15.23 -11.56 1.78
C GLN A 262 15.06 -12.29 3.12
N ILE A 263 13.83 -12.64 3.45
CA ILE A 263 13.47 -13.27 4.71
C ILE A 263 12.69 -14.55 4.43
N ILE A 264 12.92 -15.54 5.26
CA ILE A 264 12.05 -16.71 5.34
C ILE A 264 10.89 -16.32 6.27
N LYS A 265 9.66 -16.44 5.80
CA LYS A 265 8.44 -16.08 6.55
C LYS A 265 8.48 -16.69 7.95
N PRO A 266 8.52 -15.88 9.02
CA PRO A 266 8.53 -16.38 10.39
C PRO A 266 7.15 -16.93 10.78
N LYS A 267 7.13 -17.87 11.72
CA LYS A 267 5.88 -18.39 12.30
C LYS A 267 5.23 -17.37 13.25
N GLN A 268 6.06 -16.57 13.91
CA GLN A 268 5.64 -15.63 14.96
C GLN A 268 6.44 -14.33 14.86
N VAL A 269 5.78 -13.21 15.16
CA VAL A 269 6.33 -11.86 15.21
C VAL A 269 5.86 -11.17 16.48
N ALA A 270 6.75 -10.44 17.14
CA ALA A 270 6.39 -9.57 18.26
C ALA A 270 6.29 -8.11 17.78
N ILE A 271 5.25 -7.39 18.22
CA ILE A 271 5.03 -5.98 17.93
C ILE A 271 5.10 -5.18 19.23
N ILE A 272 5.90 -4.12 19.26
CA ILE A 272 6.01 -3.20 20.40
C ILE A 272 5.19 -1.95 20.10
N GLY A 273 4.14 -1.69 20.89
CA GLY A 273 3.24 -0.54 20.78
C GLY A 273 1.77 -0.94 20.74
N GLY A 274 0.85 -0.01 21.00
CA GLY A 274 -0.60 -0.26 21.07
C GLY A 274 -1.45 0.72 20.25
N GLY A 275 -0.86 1.44 19.28
CA GLY A 275 -1.54 2.44 18.45
C GLY A 275 -1.95 1.92 17.08
N ILE A 276 -2.37 2.84 16.19
CA ILE A 276 -2.83 2.53 14.83
C ILE A 276 -1.78 1.77 13.99
N ALA A 277 -0.48 2.07 14.16
CA ALA A 277 0.59 1.37 13.47
C ALA A 277 0.62 -0.11 13.84
N SER A 278 0.58 -0.40 15.13
CA SER A 278 0.58 -1.77 15.66
C SER A 278 -0.67 -2.54 15.26
N ALA A 279 -1.84 -1.90 15.30
CA ALA A 279 -3.11 -2.52 14.93
C ALA A 279 -3.14 -2.90 13.45
N CYS A 280 -2.74 -1.99 12.55
CA CYS A 280 -2.64 -2.28 11.13
C CYS A 280 -1.60 -3.37 10.83
N ALA A 281 -0.42 -3.34 11.49
CA ALA A 281 0.62 -4.35 11.30
C ALA A 281 0.15 -5.74 11.80
N ALA A 282 -0.51 -5.81 12.96
CA ALA A 282 -1.08 -7.04 13.48
C ALA A 282 -2.14 -7.60 12.53
N TYR A 283 -3.08 -6.77 12.06
CA TYR A 283 -4.10 -7.17 11.11
C TYR A 283 -3.49 -7.72 9.80
N ALA A 284 -2.55 -7.00 9.21
CA ALA A 284 -1.90 -7.42 7.97
C ALA A 284 -1.13 -8.75 8.11
N LEU A 285 -0.43 -8.97 9.24
CA LEU A 285 0.34 -10.17 9.49
C LEU A 285 -0.55 -11.38 9.84
N THR A 286 -1.57 -11.21 10.68
CA THR A 286 -2.50 -12.31 11.03
C THR A 286 -3.29 -12.77 9.82
N LYS A 287 -3.69 -11.85 8.92
CA LYS A 287 -4.29 -12.17 7.62
C LYS A 287 -3.36 -13.02 6.74
N GLN A 288 -2.04 -12.91 6.90
CA GLN A 288 -1.03 -13.76 6.26
C GLN A 288 -0.73 -15.05 7.03
N GLY A 289 -1.46 -15.34 8.12
CA GLY A 289 -1.28 -16.53 8.95
C GLY A 289 -0.02 -16.50 9.84
N VAL A 290 0.52 -15.31 10.12
CA VAL A 290 1.62 -15.12 11.07
C VAL A 290 1.05 -14.92 12.46
N LYS A 291 1.57 -15.62 13.46
CA LYS A 291 1.21 -15.38 14.87
C LYS A 291 1.84 -14.07 15.34
N VAL A 292 1.05 -13.24 16.01
CA VAL A 292 1.48 -11.94 16.53
C VAL A 292 1.33 -11.89 18.03
N THR A 293 2.38 -11.47 18.74
CA THR A 293 2.31 -11.06 20.13
C THR A 293 2.53 -9.56 20.22
N LEU A 294 1.57 -8.83 20.76
CA LEU A 294 1.63 -7.39 20.95
C LEU A 294 2.02 -7.04 22.39
N TYR A 295 3.02 -6.20 22.57
CA TYR A 295 3.42 -5.64 23.86
C TYR A 295 3.04 -4.15 23.92
N CYS A 296 2.05 -3.83 24.75
CA CYS A 296 1.53 -2.49 24.97
C CYS A 296 1.85 -2.01 26.38
N GLN A 297 2.51 -0.86 26.52
CA GLN A 297 2.88 -0.31 27.83
C GLN A 297 1.69 0.11 28.67
N GLU A 298 0.61 0.58 28.04
CA GLU A 298 -0.62 1.01 28.68
C GLU A 298 -1.47 -0.20 29.11
N ASN A 299 -2.43 0.04 30.02
CA ASN A 299 -3.37 -0.98 30.49
C ASN A 299 -4.42 -1.40 29.43
N ARG A 300 -4.49 -0.67 28.33
CA ARG A 300 -5.29 -0.96 27.13
C ARG A 300 -4.67 -0.31 25.90
N VAL A 301 -5.05 -0.79 24.72
CA VAL A 301 -4.59 -0.24 23.43
C VAL A 301 -5.18 1.14 23.16
N ALA A 302 -4.68 1.84 22.15
CA ALA A 302 -5.13 3.16 21.68
C ALA A 302 -5.01 4.31 22.70
N GLN A 303 -4.06 4.27 23.63
CA GLN A 303 -3.91 5.34 24.67
C GLN A 303 -2.90 6.43 24.29
N GLY A 304 -2.04 6.22 23.29
CA GLY A 304 -1.10 7.21 22.76
C GLY A 304 -1.77 8.22 21.80
N ALA A 305 -1.09 8.60 20.73
CA ALA A 305 -1.60 9.51 19.69
C ALA A 305 -2.90 9.03 19.01
N SER A 306 -3.23 7.73 19.11
CA SER A 306 -4.48 7.14 18.62
C SER A 306 -5.67 7.28 19.58
N SER A 307 -5.56 8.07 20.66
CA SER A 307 -6.63 8.22 21.66
C SER A 307 -7.57 9.39 21.41
N ASN A 308 -7.40 10.14 20.31
CA ASN A 308 -8.27 11.25 19.97
C ASN A 308 -9.72 10.80 19.81
N SER A 309 -10.67 11.68 20.10
CA SER A 309 -12.11 11.44 19.92
C SER A 309 -12.47 11.32 18.43
N MET A 310 -12.00 12.27 17.63
CA MET A 310 -12.14 12.30 16.18
C MET A 310 -10.86 12.82 15.54
N ALA A 311 -10.53 12.33 14.36
CA ALA A 311 -9.37 12.79 13.61
C ALA A 311 -9.65 12.77 12.11
N ALA A 312 -9.23 13.80 11.40
CA ALA A 312 -9.39 13.94 9.98
C ALA A 312 -8.52 12.93 9.21
N VAL A 313 -9.09 12.33 8.16
CA VAL A 313 -8.41 11.40 7.24
C VAL A 313 -8.44 11.97 5.83
N TYR A 314 -7.29 12.38 5.34
CA TYR A 314 -7.14 13.00 4.02
C TYR A 314 -5.69 12.91 3.52
N PRO A 315 -5.47 12.94 2.17
CA PRO A 315 -4.13 12.87 1.60
C PRO A 315 -3.39 14.21 1.73
N LEU A 316 -2.06 14.16 1.80
CA LEU A 316 -1.22 15.35 1.61
C LEU A 316 -0.95 15.53 0.12
N LEU A 317 -1.53 16.60 -0.46
CA LEU A 317 -1.40 16.88 -1.89
C LEU A 317 -0.68 18.21 -2.11
N HIS A 318 0.33 18.19 -2.94
CA HIS A 318 0.99 19.40 -3.45
C HIS A 318 0.36 19.82 -4.79
N GLN A 319 0.57 21.06 -5.20
CA GLN A 319 0.05 21.60 -6.46
C GLN A 319 0.48 20.79 -7.68
N LYS A 320 1.73 20.31 -7.68
CA LYS A 320 2.28 19.38 -8.66
C LYS A 320 2.40 18.00 -8.06
N LYS A 321 2.24 16.96 -8.87
CA LYS A 321 2.53 15.59 -8.45
C LYS A 321 4.01 15.46 -8.13
N ASP A 322 4.30 15.00 -6.93
CA ASP A 322 5.61 14.60 -6.45
C ASP A 322 5.51 13.32 -5.63
N ASP A 323 6.65 12.78 -5.23
CA ASP A 323 6.72 11.49 -4.53
C ASP A 323 5.93 11.47 -3.21
N ILE A 324 5.89 12.61 -2.50
CA ILE A 324 5.15 12.75 -1.24
C ILE A 324 3.65 12.68 -1.51
N SER A 325 3.18 13.46 -2.46
CA SER A 325 1.76 13.50 -2.83
C SER A 325 1.28 12.18 -3.46
N GLU A 326 2.12 11.54 -4.28
CA GLU A 326 1.83 10.22 -4.85
C GLU A 326 1.71 9.15 -3.76
N PHE A 327 2.63 9.14 -2.79
CA PHE A 327 2.54 8.25 -1.64
C PHE A 327 1.25 8.48 -0.84
N TYR A 328 0.96 9.74 -0.45
CA TYR A 328 -0.22 10.02 0.38
C TYR A 328 -1.54 9.83 -0.36
N GLN A 329 -1.58 10.01 -1.68
CA GLN A 329 -2.73 9.65 -2.49
C GLN A 329 -3.01 8.14 -2.43
N GLN A 330 -1.98 7.31 -2.64
CA GLN A 330 -2.11 5.85 -2.58
C GLN A 330 -2.48 5.40 -1.17
N ALA A 331 -1.81 5.93 -0.15
CA ALA A 331 -2.07 5.62 1.25
C ALA A 331 -3.50 5.97 1.67
N PHE A 332 -4.02 7.10 1.22
CA PHE A 332 -5.39 7.53 1.50
C PHE A 332 -6.44 6.56 0.96
N TRP A 333 -6.33 6.19 -0.32
CA TRP A 333 -7.28 5.25 -0.92
C TRP A 333 -7.18 3.87 -0.27
N HIS A 334 -5.96 3.43 0.02
CA HIS A 334 -5.73 2.17 0.71
C HIS A 334 -6.37 2.15 2.11
N ALA A 335 -6.18 3.22 2.88
CA ALA A 335 -6.77 3.37 4.21
C ALA A 335 -8.30 3.43 4.16
N LYS A 336 -8.87 4.25 3.26
CA LYS A 336 -10.32 4.37 3.11
C LYS A 336 -10.95 3.02 2.75
N ASN A 337 -10.37 2.30 1.79
CA ASN A 337 -10.88 0.98 1.39
C ASN A 337 -10.84 -0.01 2.55
N LEU A 338 -9.71 -0.11 3.28
CA LEU A 338 -9.61 -0.98 4.45
C LEU A 338 -10.68 -0.65 5.50
N TYR A 339 -10.87 0.63 5.80
CA TYR A 339 -11.83 1.05 6.83
C TYR A 339 -13.28 0.78 6.42
N GLN A 340 -13.60 0.95 5.15
CA GLN A 340 -14.91 0.59 4.59
C GLN A 340 -15.13 -0.93 4.59
N GLU A 341 -14.13 -1.73 4.24
CA GLU A 341 -14.18 -3.20 4.29
C GLU A 341 -14.38 -3.70 5.73
N LEU A 342 -13.65 -3.14 6.70
CA LEU A 342 -13.83 -3.48 8.13
C LEU A 342 -15.26 -3.20 8.58
N HIS A 343 -15.77 -2.00 8.30
CA HIS A 343 -17.12 -1.61 8.69
C HIS A 343 -18.18 -2.52 8.03
N ALA A 344 -18.03 -2.80 6.73
CA ALA A 344 -18.92 -3.72 6.01
C ALA A 344 -18.85 -5.16 6.54
N SER A 345 -17.73 -5.56 7.15
CA SER A 345 -17.53 -6.87 7.79
C SER A 345 -18.05 -6.94 9.23
N GLY A 346 -18.72 -5.88 9.72
CA GLY A 346 -19.36 -5.85 11.04
C GLY A 346 -18.48 -5.26 12.16
N PHE A 347 -17.27 -4.78 11.86
CA PHE A 347 -16.42 -4.08 12.82
C PHE A 347 -16.81 -2.60 12.85
N SER A 348 -17.55 -2.19 13.87
CA SER A 348 -18.20 -0.88 13.94
C SER A 348 -17.34 0.14 14.69
N PHE A 349 -17.05 1.26 14.07
CA PHE A 349 -16.40 2.44 14.65
C PHE A 349 -17.03 3.71 14.07
N ASN A 350 -17.05 4.78 14.84
CA ASN A 350 -17.59 6.05 14.41
C ASN A 350 -16.68 6.68 13.33
N HIS A 351 -17.27 7.01 12.20
CA HIS A 351 -16.60 7.70 11.09
C HIS A 351 -17.63 8.34 10.17
N ASP A 352 -17.17 9.32 9.38
CA ASP A 352 -17.97 9.87 8.29
C ASP A 352 -17.04 10.32 7.13
N TRP A 353 -17.35 9.86 5.93
CA TRP A 353 -16.66 10.29 4.70
C TRP A 353 -17.35 11.50 4.09
N CYS A 354 -17.60 12.51 4.92
CA CYS A 354 -18.32 13.75 4.65
C CYS A 354 -17.55 14.78 3.82
N GLY A 355 -16.36 14.44 3.37
CA GLY A 355 -15.46 15.38 2.73
C GLY A 355 -14.61 16.19 3.72
N LEU A 356 -13.67 16.96 3.15
CA LEU A 356 -12.83 17.89 3.89
C LEU A 356 -12.59 19.15 3.04
N LEU A 357 -12.82 20.32 3.63
CA LEU A 357 -12.58 21.62 3.03
C LEU A 357 -11.37 22.29 3.68
N ASP A 358 -10.29 22.47 2.93
CA ASP A 358 -9.10 23.25 3.32
C ASP A 358 -9.36 24.72 2.99
N VAL A 359 -9.76 25.51 3.98
CA VAL A 359 -10.28 26.88 3.81
C VAL A 359 -9.17 27.87 3.50
N SER A 360 -9.34 28.63 2.42
CA SER A 360 -8.35 29.62 1.96
C SER A 360 -8.51 30.98 2.66
N TYR A 361 -8.41 31.01 4.00
CA TYR A 361 -8.68 32.17 4.86
C TYR A 361 -7.66 33.32 4.74
N LYS A 362 -6.50 33.11 4.09
CA LYS A 362 -5.46 34.13 3.87
C LYS A 362 -4.96 34.13 2.42
N ASP A 363 -4.31 35.23 1.99
CA ASP A 363 -3.88 35.44 0.60
C ASP A 363 -3.00 34.32 0.07
N THR A 364 -2.03 33.86 0.84
CA THR A 364 -1.15 32.76 0.42
C THR A 364 -1.88 31.47 0.14
N LEU A 365 -2.96 31.18 0.85
CA LEU A 365 -3.81 30.01 0.60
C LEU A 365 -4.71 30.22 -0.63
N ARG A 366 -5.20 31.44 -0.88
CA ARG A 366 -5.93 31.79 -2.09
C ARG A 366 -5.07 31.64 -3.33
N GLU A 367 -3.80 32.09 -3.27
CA GLU A 367 -2.85 31.87 -4.36
C GLU A 367 -2.51 30.39 -4.56
N ARG A 368 -2.39 29.61 -3.49
CA ARG A 368 -2.25 28.17 -3.57
C ARG A 368 -3.48 27.52 -4.25
N GLN A 369 -4.68 27.93 -3.92
CA GLN A 369 -5.93 27.47 -4.53
C GLN A 369 -5.95 27.75 -6.04
N LYS A 370 -5.64 29.00 -6.46
CA LYS A 370 -5.52 29.38 -7.89
C LYS A 370 -4.48 28.53 -8.62
N SER A 371 -3.37 28.22 -7.95
CA SER A 371 -2.33 27.36 -8.53
C SER A 371 -2.79 25.91 -8.73
N PHE A 372 -3.59 25.36 -7.83
CA PHE A 372 -4.22 24.04 -8.01
C PHE A 372 -5.12 24.02 -9.25
N ASP A 373 -5.93 25.04 -9.45
CA ASP A 373 -6.80 25.15 -10.62
C ASP A 373 -5.99 25.27 -11.92
N LYS A 374 -4.97 26.14 -11.92
CA LYS A 374 -4.12 26.38 -13.09
C LYS A 374 -3.35 25.12 -13.51
N ILE A 375 -2.77 24.38 -12.56
CA ILE A 375 -1.94 23.22 -12.84
C ILE A 375 -2.83 22.00 -13.13
N ASN A 376 -3.97 21.87 -12.45
CA ASN A 376 -4.97 20.80 -12.62
C ASN A 376 -4.34 19.39 -12.65
N ALA A 377 -3.39 19.13 -11.73
CA ALA A 377 -2.64 17.87 -11.68
C ALA A 377 -3.45 16.70 -11.13
N TRP A 378 -4.52 16.98 -10.38
CA TRP A 378 -5.28 15.98 -9.62
C TRP A 378 -6.70 15.83 -10.16
N PRO A 379 -7.29 14.63 -10.11
CA PRO A 379 -8.68 14.43 -10.51
C PRO A 379 -9.63 15.16 -9.53
N LYS A 380 -10.71 15.72 -10.06
CA LYS A 380 -11.68 16.53 -9.29
C LYS A 380 -12.38 15.75 -8.16
N ASN A 381 -12.50 14.43 -8.29
CA ASN A 381 -13.03 13.60 -7.21
C ASN A 381 -12.04 13.40 -6.05
N LEU A 382 -10.77 13.75 -6.23
CA LEU A 382 -9.77 13.74 -5.16
C LEU A 382 -9.66 15.12 -4.49
N ILE A 383 -9.54 16.20 -5.30
CA ILE A 383 -9.43 17.58 -4.83
C ILE A 383 -9.85 18.55 -5.93
N HIS A 384 -10.60 19.59 -5.56
CA HIS A 384 -10.96 20.69 -6.47
C HIS A 384 -11.24 21.97 -5.68
N SER A 385 -11.13 23.10 -6.36
CA SER A 385 -11.45 24.40 -5.80
C SER A 385 -12.95 24.64 -5.69
N VAL A 386 -13.34 25.35 -4.64
CA VAL A 386 -14.71 25.84 -4.42
C VAL A 386 -14.66 27.31 -4.00
N ASN A 387 -15.64 28.12 -4.45
CA ASN A 387 -15.82 29.48 -3.98
C ASN A 387 -16.54 29.52 -2.62
N SER A 388 -16.74 30.70 -2.03
CA SER A 388 -17.37 30.85 -0.69
C SER A 388 -18.80 30.35 -0.63
N GLU A 389 -19.59 30.56 -1.67
CA GLU A 389 -20.98 30.06 -1.78
C GLU A 389 -21.02 28.53 -1.80
N GLN A 390 -20.19 27.92 -2.67
CA GLN A 390 -20.06 26.47 -2.74
C GLN A 390 -19.52 25.88 -1.43
N ALA A 391 -18.55 26.55 -0.78
CA ALA A 391 -18.01 26.18 0.50
C ALA A 391 -19.08 26.19 1.60
N THR A 392 -19.90 27.22 1.65
CA THR A 392 -21.06 27.35 2.57
C THR A 392 -22.06 26.21 2.37
N ASN A 393 -22.41 25.91 1.11
CA ASN A 393 -23.34 24.82 0.80
C ASN A 393 -22.78 23.44 1.19
N ILE A 394 -21.48 23.20 0.98
CA ILE A 394 -20.80 21.96 1.36
C ILE A 394 -20.69 21.84 2.89
N ALA A 395 -20.33 22.93 3.55
CA ALA A 395 -20.12 22.92 4.99
C ALA A 395 -21.43 22.90 5.82
N GLY A 396 -22.55 23.35 5.25
CA GLY A 396 -23.80 23.52 5.97
C GLY A 396 -23.81 24.69 6.99
N VAL A 397 -22.74 25.48 6.98
CA VAL A 397 -22.55 26.68 7.81
C VAL A 397 -21.95 27.79 6.97
N GLU A 398 -22.25 29.04 7.28
CA GLU A 398 -21.78 30.21 6.54
C GLU A 398 -20.26 30.34 6.59
N LEU A 399 -19.60 30.35 5.42
CA LEU A 399 -18.16 30.52 5.27
C LEU A 399 -17.84 31.77 4.41
N LYS A 400 -16.98 32.64 4.93
CA LYS A 400 -16.52 33.86 4.23
C LYS A 400 -15.55 33.52 3.07
N PHE A 401 -14.93 32.37 3.08
CA PHE A 401 -13.86 31.98 2.16
C PHE A 401 -14.19 30.66 1.49
N GLY A 402 -13.80 30.54 0.24
CA GLY A 402 -13.72 29.27 -0.46
C GLY A 402 -12.49 28.46 -0.03
N GLY A 403 -12.14 27.42 -0.79
CA GLY A 403 -10.99 26.60 -0.46
C GLY A 403 -10.78 25.46 -1.44
N LEU A 404 -9.99 24.49 -0.99
CA LEU A 404 -9.76 23.23 -1.70
C LEU A 404 -10.60 22.13 -1.04
N PHE A 405 -11.53 21.56 -1.78
CA PHE A 405 -12.43 20.52 -1.28
C PHE A 405 -11.95 19.14 -1.73
N MET A 406 -11.88 18.20 -0.78
CA MET A 406 -11.56 16.79 -0.95
C MET A 406 -12.79 15.94 -0.64
N PRO A 407 -13.62 15.59 -1.65
CA PRO A 407 -14.96 15.01 -1.43
C PRO A 407 -14.94 13.60 -0.83
N ASN A 408 -13.84 12.90 -0.96
CA ASN A 408 -13.68 11.53 -0.44
C ASN A 408 -12.99 11.46 0.93
N ALA A 409 -12.52 12.59 1.47
CA ALA A 409 -11.94 12.70 2.80
C ALA A 409 -13.05 12.64 3.88
N GLY A 410 -12.66 12.68 5.14
CA GLY A 410 -13.60 12.65 6.24
C GLY A 410 -12.90 12.57 7.58
N TRP A 411 -13.56 11.98 8.57
CA TRP A 411 -13.00 11.74 9.89
C TRP A 411 -13.33 10.33 10.40
N VAL A 412 -12.54 9.85 11.33
CA VAL A 412 -12.79 8.60 12.07
C VAL A 412 -12.53 8.81 13.55
N ALA A 413 -13.10 7.95 14.40
CA ALA A 413 -12.77 7.84 15.84
C ALA A 413 -11.56 6.87 15.99
N PRO A 414 -10.33 7.39 16.22
CA PRO A 414 -9.13 6.56 16.11
C PRO A 414 -9.05 5.44 17.14
N SER A 415 -9.52 5.67 18.37
CA SER A 415 -9.46 4.64 19.41
C SER A 415 -10.42 3.48 19.14
N GLU A 416 -11.60 3.77 18.59
CA GLU A 416 -12.55 2.74 18.17
C GLU A 416 -11.99 1.93 17.01
N LEU A 417 -11.50 2.60 15.95
CA LEU A 417 -10.89 1.96 14.81
C LEU A 417 -9.73 1.04 15.21
N VAL A 418 -8.85 1.47 16.12
CA VAL A 418 -7.72 0.64 16.60
C VAL A 418 -8.23 -0.61 17.31
N ASN A 419 -9.25 -0.50 18.16
CA ASN A 419 -9.84 -1.67 18.80
C ASN A 419 -10.45 -2.62 17.78
N GLU A 420 -11.19 -2.12 16.80
CA GLU A 420 -11.82 -2.96 15.77
C GLU A 420 -10.79 -3.62 14.83
N LEU A 421 -9.67 -2.97 14.55
CA LEU A 421 -8.55 -3.61 13.83
C LEU A 421 -7.96 -4.79 14.64
N PHE A 422 -7.80 -4.65 15.95
CA PHE A 422 -7.36 -5.76 16.79
C PHE A 422 -8.42 -6.86 16.90
N ASN A 423 -9.69 -6.52 17.06
CA ASN A 423 -10.79 -7.49 17.04
C ASN A 423 -10.81 -8.29 15.72
N ALA A 424 -10.61 -7.61 14.59
CA ALA A 424 -10.52 -8.27 13.29
C ALA A 424 -9.28 -9.18 13.16
N ALA A 425 -8.16 -8.78 13.75
CA ALA A 425 -6.93 -9.58 13.77
C ALA A 425 -7.06 -10.82 14.67
N GLU A 426 -7.83 -10.75 15.75
CA GLU A 426 -8.09 -11.87 16.69
C GLU A 426 -8.94 -12.97 16.06
N GLN A 427 -9.82 -12.67 15.09
CA GLN A 427 -10.66 -13.68 14.43
C GLN A 427 -9.90 -14.88 13.83
N ASN A 428 -8.60 -14.73 13.61
CA ASN A 428 -7.77 -15.79 13.04
C ASN A 428 -7.02 -16.63 14.10
N ASP A 429 -7.29 -16.48 15.40
CA ASP A 429 -6.58 -17.12 16.52
C ASP A 429 -5.04 -16.93 16.48
N ASN A 430 -4.58 -15.86 15.83
CA ASN A 430 -3.16 -15.60 15.62
C ASN A 430 -2.66 -14.34 16.35
N LEU A 431 -3.48 -13.71 17.21
CA LEU A 431 -3.11 -12.51 17.96
C LEU A 431 -3.14 -12.76 19.47
N ARG A 432 -2.11 -12.30 20.17
CA ARG A 432 -2.05 -12.22 21.63
C ARG A 432 -1.66 -10.80 22.02
N ILE A 433 -2.42 -10.16 22.90
CA ILE A 433 -2.17 -8.79 23.38
C ILE A 433 -1.74 -8.83 24.86
N GLU A 434 -0.55 -8.32 25.14
CA GLU A 434 0.03 -8.16 26.47
C GLU A 434 0.04 -6.68 26.84
N THR A 435 -0.99 -6.22 27.55
CA THR A 435 -1.09 -4.86 28.07
C THR A 435 -0.27 -4.68 29.35
N SER A 436 -0.08 -3.42 29.76
CA SER A 436 0.75 -3.04 30.94
C SER A 436 2.16 -3.65 30.88
N THR A 437 2.70 -3.80 29.66
CA THR A 437 4.01 -4.40 29.39
C THR A 437 4.88 -3.36 28.68
N GLN A 438 5.66 -2.62 29.46
CA GLN A 438 6.58 -1.61 28.96
C GLN A 438 7.91 -2.25 28.58
N VAL A 439 8.28 -2.15 27.30
CA VAL A 439 9.62 -2.55 26.83
C VAL A 439 10.58 -1.38 27.05
N GLU A 440 11.57 -1.58 27.91
CA GLU A 440 12.57 -0.57 28.29
C GLU A 440 13.78 -0.59 27.36
N SER A 441 14.24 -1.78 27.00
CA SER A 441 15.36 -1.97 26.07
C SER A 441 15.24 -3.31 25.33
N ILE A 442 15.92 -3.40 24.19
CA ILE A 442 16.03 -4.63 23.40
C ILE A 442 17.50 -4.95 23.15
N GLU A 443 17.87 -6.22 23.30
CA GLU A 443 19.23 -6.71 23.10
C GLU A 443 19.20 -7.99 22.26
N LYS A 444 20.16 -8.14 21.33
CA LYS A 444 20.28 -9.31 20.49
C LYS A 444 21.37 -10.22 21.00
N SER A 445 21.06 -11.49 21.23
CA SER A 445 22.05 -12.49 21.60
C SER A 445 22.80 -13.05 20.39
N ILE A 446 23.85 -13.79 20.63
CA ILE A 446 24.71 -14.41 19.60
C ILE A 446 23.92 -15.41 18.73
N ASP A 447 22.93 -16.11 19.30
CA ASP A 447 22.05 -17.05 18.57
C ASP A 447 20.96 -16.36 17.76
N GLY A 448 20.92 -15.02 17.73
CA GLY A 448 19.97 -14.22 16.99
C GLY A 448 18.63 -13.99 17.70
N THR A 449 18.47 -14.45 18.93
CA THR A 449 17.28 -14.22 19.76
C THR A 449 17.29 -12.81 20.34
N TRP A 450 16.16 -12.13 20.30
CA TRP A 450 15.95 -10.83 20.92
C TRP A 450 15.50 -11.00 22.38
N TYR A 451 16.15 -10.29 23.28
CA TYR A 451 15.77 -10.15 24.68
C TYR A 451 15.15 -8.77 24.90
N LEU A 452 13.88 -8.75 25.28
CA LEU A 452 13.15 -7.54 25.64
C LEU A 452 13.19 -7.40 27.15
N LYS A 453 13.88 -6.37 27.66
CA LYS A 453 13.79 -6.00 29.07
C LYS A 453 12.50 -5.25 29.28
N THR A 454 11.63 -5.74 30.15
CA THR A 454 10.34 -5.14 30.44
C THR A 454 10.13 -4.93 31.94
N ASN A 455 9.12 -4.11 32.29
CA ASN A 455 8.68 -3.93 33.68
C ASN A 455 8.15 -5.23 34.34
N LYS A 456 7.93 -6.30 33.55
CA LYS A 456 7.47 -7.63 34.01
C LYS A 456 8.58 -8.70 33.96
N GLY A 457 9.80 -8.31 33.61
CA GLY A 457 10.93 -9.22 33.45
C GLY A 457 11.43 -9.29 32.01
N SER A 458 12.29 -10.27 31.71
CA SER A 458 12.89 -10.46 30.40
C SER A 458 12.05 -11.40 29.54
N ILE A 459 11.75 -10.99 28.31
CA ILE A 459 10.99 -11.76 27.32
C ILE A 459 11.90 -12.09 26.13
N LYS A 460 11.72 -13.27 25.54
CA LYS A 460 12.50 -13.74 24.38
C LYS A 460 11.63 -13.75 23.12
N GLU A 461 12.12 -13.11 22.06
CA GLU A 461 11.43 -13.09 20.77
C GLU A 461 12.42 -13.29 19.61
N LYS A 462 11.93 -13.78 18.47
CA LYS A 462 12.79 -14.02 17.30
C LYS A 462 12.73 -12.90 16.28
N VAL A 463 11.56 -12.28 16.11
CA VAL A 463 11.34 -11.19 15.14
C VAL A 463 10.57 -10.08 15.83
N LEU A 464 11.04 -8.84 15.69
CA LEU A 464 10.47 -7.66 16.34
C LEU A 464 10.06 -6.62 15.30
N ILE A 465 8.91 -5.97 15.56
CA ILE A 465 8.49 -4.74 14.88
C ILE A 465 8.28 -3.65 15.93
N VAL A 466 9.01 -2.55 15.80
CA VAL A 466 8.87 -1.40 16.70
C VAL A 466 7.86 -0.42 16.11
N CYS A 467 6.72 -0.29 16.78
CA CYS A 467 5.58 0.59 16.44
C CYS A 467 5.21 1.53 17.58
N GLY A 468 6.15 1.89 18.45
CA GLY A 468 5.93 2.61 19.71
C GLY A 468 5.57 4.10 19.58
N GLY A 469 5.30 4.61 18.38
CA GLY A 469 5.01 6.04 18.18
C GLY A 469 6.16 6.93 18.67
N ALA A 470 5.86 7.93 19.51
CA ALA A 470 6.88 8.81 20.07
C ALA A 470 7.83 8.08 21.06
N GLU A 471 7.35 7.05 21.74
CA GLU A 471 8.17 6.26 22.66
C GLU A 471 9.26 5.42 21.93
N THR A 472 9.14 5.26 20.62
CA THR A 472 10.14 4.59 19.78
C THR A 472 11.55 5.16 19.97
N ILE A 473 11.67 6.48 20.15
CA ILE A 473 12.97 7.15 20.34
C ILE A 473 13.71 6.75 21.62
N LYS A 474 13.00 6.17 22.61
CA LYS A 474 13.58 5.71 23.87
C LYS A 474 14.20 4.31 23.77
N ILE A 475 13.92 3.57 22.70
CA ILE A 475 14.46 2.22 22.50
C ILE A 475 15.90 2.34 21.96
N ASN A 476 16.84 1.79 22.69
CA ASN A 476 18.29 1.97 22.52
C ASN A 476 18.80 1.82 21.07
N ILE A 477 18.41 0.77 20.34
CA ILE A 477 18.87 0.53 18.95
C ILE A 477 18.23 1.52 17.95
N VAL A 478 17.07 2.09 18.28
CA VAL A 478 16.29 2.95 17.39
C VAL A 478 16.62 4.43 17.58
N SER A 479 17.27 4.77 18.70
CA SER A 479 17.61 6.16 19.06
C SER A 479 18.47 6.90 18.03
N ASP A 480 19.23 6.17 17.20
CA ASP A 480 20.10 6.76 16.17
C ASP A 480 19.33 7.19 14.90
N LEU A 481 18.05 6.86 14.80
CA LEU A 481 17.23 7.33 13.69
C LEU A 481 16.78 8.78 13.90
N PRO A 482 16.69 9.60 12.85
CA PRO A 482 16.32 11.01 12.95
C PRO A 482 14.81 11.18 13.19
N LEU A 483 14.37 10.80 14.38
CA LEU A 483 12.99 10.90 14.84
C LEU A 483 12.86 12.04 15.84
N THR A 484 11.77 12.78 15.77
CA THR A 484 11.45 13.88 16.68
C THR A 484 10.08 13.66 17.29
N SER A 485 9.97 13.85 18.58
CA SER A 485 8.68 13.90 19.28
C SER A 485 8.09 15.30 19.23
N VAL A 486 6.80 15.38 18.97
CA VAL A 486 6.05 16.65 18.90
C VAL A 486 4.78 16.51 19.69
N ARG A 487 4.62 17.37 20.70
CA ARG A 487 3.41 17.45 21.51
C ARG A 487 2.30 18.14 20.71
N GLY A 488 1.07 17.69 20.92
CA GLY A 488 -0.13 18.35 20.40
C GLY A 488 -1.33 18.07 21.27
N GLN A 489 -2.06 19.13 21.61
CA GLN A 489 -3.31 19.06 22.34
C GLN A 489 -4.49 19.28 21.39
N ILE A 490 -5.48 18.40 21.51
CA ILE A 490 -6.80 18.58 20.90
C ILE A 490 -7.81 18.96 21.97
N THR A 491 -8.87 19.64 21.53
CA THR A 491 -9.95 20.13 22.39
C THR A 491 -11.28 19.60 21.84
N ASP A 492 -11.98 18.83 22.64
CA ASP A 492 -13.36 18.40 22.37
C ASP A 492 -14.33 19.46 22.95
N ILE A 493 -15.29 19.91 22.13
CA ILE A 493 -16.14 21.04 22.44
C ILE A 493 -17.59 20.72 22.12
N GLU A 494 -18.50 21.17 22.95
CA GLU A 494 -19.93 20.93 22.76
C GLU A 494 -20.49 21.72 21.57
N THR A 495 -21.43 21.10 20.85
CA THR A 495 -22.10 21.72 19.71
C THR A 495 -23.00 22.85 20.18
N ASN A 496 -23.28 23.83 19.32
CA ASN A 496 -24.24 24.88 19.55
C ASN A 496 -25.08 25.17 18.29
N GLU A 497 -26.08 26.01 18.40
CA GLU A 497 -27.04 26.32 17.32
C GLU A 497 -26.39 26.83 16.03
N LYS A 498 -25.23 27.49 16.09
CA LYS A 498 -24.53 28.01 14.90
C LYS A 498 -23.82 26.95 14.09
N ILE A 499 -23.34 25.91 14.76
CA ILE A 499 -22.43 24.92 14.15
C ILE A 499 -23.04 23.52 14.03
N LYS A 500 -24.21 23.26 14.63
CA LYS A 500 -24.84 21.93 14.64
C LYS A 500 -25.06 21.32 13.25
N ASN A 501 -25.17 22.17 12.23
CA ASN A 501 -25.37 21.75 10.83
C ASN A 501 -24.05 21.56 10.06
N LEU A 502 -22.90 21.68 10.72
CA LEU A 502 -21.62 21.41 10.06
C LEU A 502 -21.59 19.99 9.51
N SER A 503 -21.44 19.86 8.18
CA SER A 503 -21.56 18.61 7.45
C SER A 503 -20.27 18.14 6.77
N THR A 504 -19.14 18.87 6.95
CA THR A 504 -17.82 18.46 6.41
C THR A 504 -16.71 18.86 7.38
N VAL A 505 -15.57 18.20 7.29
CA VAL A 505 -14.39 18.61 8.08
C VAL A 505 -13.85 19.92 7.52
N LEU A 506 -13.66 20.93 8.36
CA LEU A 506 -13.00 22.18 8.00
C LEU A 506 -11.53 22.12 8.43
N CYS A 507 -10.62 22.27 7.48
CA CYS A 507 -9.20 22.48 7.75
C CYS A 507 -8.82 23.95 7.58
N HIS A 508 -7.93 24.39 8.44
CA HIS A 508 -7.34 25.73 8.45
C HIS A 508 -5.88 25.58 8.89
N LYS A 509 -5.38 26.35 9.82
CA LYS A 509 -4.09 26.05 10.49
C LYS A 509 -4.19 24.82 11.41
N GLY A 510 -5.41 24.46 11.82
CA GLY A 510 -5.82 23.24 12.49
C GLY A 510 -6.96 22.55 11.74
N TYR A 511 -7.89 21.92 12.49
CA TYR A 511 -9.10 21.33 11.93
C TYR A 511 -10.29 21.47 12.89
N LEU A 512 -11.49 21.36 12.33
CA LEU A 512 -12.77 21.26 13.04
C LEU A 512 -13.58 20.13 12.39
N THR A 513 -14.00 19.14 13.16
CA THR A 513 -14.86 18.05 12.68
C THR A 513 -16.34 18.39 12.77
N PRO A 514 -17.22 17.79 11.95
CA PRO A 514 -18.65 17.71 12.26
C PRO A 514 -18.89 17.12 13.65
N SER A 515 -20.08 17.34 14.18
CA SER A 515 -20.44 16.83 15.50
C SER A 515 -20.65 15.31 15.47
N ASN A 516 -20.09 14.63 16.47
CA ASN A 516 -20.41 13.24 16.80
C ASN A 516 -20.95 13.20 18.23
N ASN A 517 -22.20 12.78 18.39
CA ASN A 517 -22.89 12.76 19.68
C ASN A 517 -22.87 14.12 20.43
N GLY A 518 -23.04 15.22 19.69
CA GLY A 518 -23.05 16.55 20.23
C GLY A 518 -21.67 17.17 20.51
N ILE A 519 -20.59 16.49 20.14
CA ILE A 519 -19.22 16.94 20.39
C ILE A 519 -18.49 17.15 19.06
N HIS A 520 -17.80 18.28 18.93
CA HIS A 520 -16.83 18.56 17.87
C HIS A 520 -15.41 18.38 18.41
N CYS A 521 -14.46 18.03 17.53
CA CYS A 521 -13.04 18.03 17.88
C CYS A 521 -12.31 19.13 17.10
N ILE A 522 -11.56 19.97 17.82
CA ILE A 522 -10.71 21.01 17.25
C ILE A 522 -9.26 20.80 17.64
N GLY A 523 -8.35 21.30 16.84
CA GLY A 523 -6.91 21.23 17.14
C GLY A 523 -6.05 21.27 15.88
N ALA A 524 -4.76 21.11 16.10
CA ALA A 524 -4.12 20.86 17.37
C ALA A 524 -2.93 21.80 17.53
N THR A 525 -2.47 21.99 18.78
CA THR A 525 -1.16 22.61 19.04
C THR A 525 -0.03 21.79 18.45
N PHE A 526 1.14 22.39 18.31
CA PHE A 526 2.30 21.77 17.69
C PHE A 526 3.59 22.28 18.34
N ASP A 527 4.01 21.58 19.42
CA ASP A 527 5.14 21.99 20.26
C ASP A 527 6.25 20.96 20.16
N LYS A 528 7.38 21.39 19.58
CA LYS A 528 8.59 20.58 19.46
C LYS A 528 9.31 20.55 20.81
N ASP A 529 9.98 19.45 21.07
CA ASP A 529 10.83 19.27 22.23
C ASP A 529 10.10 19.40 23.59
N ASP A 530 8.78 19.33 23.57
CA ASP A 530 7.92 19.26 24.74
C ASP A 530 7.37 17.82 24.88
N PHE A 531 7.68 17.17 25.99
CA PHE A 531 7.32 15.78 26.27
C PHE A 531 6.22 15.64 27.33
N ASP A 532 5.77 16.78 27.92
CA ASP A 532 4.71 16.77 28.89
C ASP A 532 3.35 16.55 28.23
N THR A 533 2.65 15.50 28.60
CA THR A 533 1.32 15.15 28.09
C THR A 533 0.17 15.59 29.00
N SER A 534 0.46 16.42 30.02
CA SER A 534 -0.60 17.07 30.80
C SER A 534 -1.42 18.02 29.92
N VAL A 535 -2.71 18.10 30.18
CA VAL A 535 -3.60 19.06 29.50
C VAL A 535 -3.32 20.47 30.05
N ARG A 536 -3.25 21.46 29.15
CA ARG A 536 -2.99 22.86 29.48
C ARG A 536 -4.12 23.73 28.95
N GLU A 537 -4.58 24.65 29.79
CA GLU A 537 -5.62 25.60 29.42
C GLU A 537 -5.16 26.58 28.32
N GLU A 538 -3.88 26.93 28.32
CA GLU A 538 -3.29 27.78 27.27
C GLU A 538 -3.42 27.18 25.90
N ASP A 539 -3.28 25.83 25.77
CA ASP A 539 -3.43 25.10 24.51
C ASP A 539 -4.87 25.08 24.03
N ASP A 540 -5.81 24.92 24.94
CA ASP A 540 -7.25 24.99 24.62
C ASP A 540 -7.64 26.40 24.14
N ASN A 541 -7.18 27.42 24.83
CA ASN A 541 -7.35 28.81 24.41
C ASN A 541 -6.67 29.10 23.06
N PHE A 542 -5.48 28.51 22.81
CA PHE A 542 -4.83 28.61 21.54
C PHE A 542 -5.66 27.99 20.41
N ASN A 543 -6.21 26.78 20.61
CA ASN A 543 -7.05 26.08 19.63
C ASN A 543 -8.31 26.89 19.30
N LEU A 544 -8.99 27.44 20.31
CA LEU A 544 -10.16 28.31 20.14
C LEU A 544 -9.82 29.58 19.38
N ASN A 545 -8.75 30.28 19.77
CA ASN A 545 -8.32 31.53 19.15
C ASN A 545 -7.91 31.31 17.70
N MET A 546 -7.18 30.21 17.41
CA MET A 546 -6.77 29.84 16.07
C MET A 546 -7.99 29.59 15.17
N LEU A 547 -9.00 28.86 15.66
CA LEU A 547 -10.25 28.63 14.95
C LEU A 547 -10.96 29.94 14.62
N ASN A 548 -11.14 30.82 15.62
CA ASN A 548 -11.80 32.11 15.45
C ASN A 548 -11.09 33.04 14.46
N GLN A 549 -9.74 33.00 14.41
CA GLN A 549 -8.95 33.78 13.46
C GLN A 549 -9.09 33.24 12.02
N CYS A 550 -9.08 31.93 11.85
CA CYS A 550 -9.14 31.31 10.55
C CYS A 550 -10.55 31.23 9.97
N LEU A 551 -11.55 31.09 10.82
CA LEU A 551 -12.97 30.91 10.47
C LEU A 551 -13.85 31.92 11.22
N PRO A 552 -13.68 33.24 10.99
CA PRO A 552 -14.38 34.27 11.75
C PRO A 552 -15.90 34.20 11.51
N GLY A 553 -16.64 34.13 12.60
CA GLY A 553 -18.12 34.10 12.60
C GLY A 553 -18.72 32.70 12.52
N VAL A 554 -17.91 31.66 12.29
CA VAL A 554 -18.39 30.27 12.24
C VAL A 554 -18.81 29.77 13.62
N THR A 555 -18.05 30.15 14.66
CA THR A 555 -18.29 29.73 16.03
C THR A 555 -18.25 30.93 17.01
N GLN A 556 -18.79 30.74 18.19
CA GLN A 556 -18.68 31.68 19.31
C GLN A 556 -18.37 30.92 20.61
N TRP A 557 -17.58 29.84 20.50
CA TRP A 557 -17.20 29.05 21.66
C TRP A 557 -16.29 29.80 22.63
N GLN A 558 -16.50 29.50 23.90
CA GLN A 558 -15.70 29.95 25.04
C GLN A 558 -15.09 28.75 25.75
N SER A 559 -14.20 29.00 26.71
CA SER A 559 -13.56 27.92 27.50
C SER A 559 -14.59 27.10 28.29
N SER A 560 -15.76 27.66 28.62
CA SER A 560 -16.87 26.95 29.28
C SER A 560 -17.53 25.87 28.42
N ASP A 561 -17.36 25.91 27.08
CA ASP A 561 -17.98 24.98 26.16
C ASP A 561 -17.07 23.75 25.92
N ILE A 562 -15.88 23.73 26.53
CA ILE A 562 -14.92 22.62 26.41
C ILE A 562 -15.41 21.45 27.25
N SER A 563 -15.65 20.33 26.56
CA SER A 563 -16.05 19.07 27.20
C SER A 563 -14.85 18.30 27.72
N LYS A 564 -13.79 18.20 26.91
CA LYS A 564 -12.59 17.44 27.23
C LYS A 564 -11.40 17.86 26.37
N SER A 565 -10.20 17.71 26.91
CA SER A 565 -8.96 17.94 26.16
C SER A 565 -8.00 16.75 26.32
N LYS A 566 -7.14 16.56 25.33
CA LYS A 566 -6.10 15.53 25.35
C LYS A 566 -4.82 16.05 24.71
N ALA A 567 -3.71 15.92 25.43
CA ALA A 567 -2.38 16.16 24.90
C ALA A 567 -1.65 14.84 24.67
N ARG A 568 -1.02 14.67 23.50
CA ARG A 568 -0.28 13.46 23.13
C ARG A 568 0.93 13.79 22.26
N LEU A 569 1.88 12.86 22.24
CA LEU A 569 3.11 12.98 21.48
C LEU A 569 2.96 12.29 20.10
N ARG A 570 3.38 13.00 19.06
CA ARG A 570 3.49 12.49 17.68
C ARG A 570 4.95 12.21 17.38
N CYS A 571 5.25 11.14 16.66
CA CYS A 571 6.57 10.84 16.15
C CYS A 571 6.70 11.36 14.71
N MET A 572 7.71 12.16 14.43
CA MET A 572 7.94 12.78 13.13
C MET A 572 9.34 12.47 12.58
N THR A 573 9.44 12.51 11.27
CA THR A 573 10.69 12.45 10.50
C THR A 573 11.01 13.83 9.91
N PRO A 574 12.27 14.11 9.57
CA PRO A 574 12.66 15.41 8.97
C PRO A 574 12.04 15.71 7.60
N ASP A 575 11.66 14.68 6.84
CA ASP A 575 11.09 14.81 5.49
C ASP A 575 9.58 14.59 5.44
N HIS A 576 8.93 14.48 6.58
CA HIS A 576 7.49 14.27 6.73
C HIS A 576 6.93 12.97 6.11
N LEU A 577 7.80 12.06 5.66
CA LEU A 577 7.42 10.71 5.24
C LEU A 577 7.67 9.73 6.39
N PRO A 578 6.76 8.79 6.67
CA PRO A 578 6.97 7.78 7.69
C PRO A 578 8.13 6.85 7.33
N MET A 579 8.54 6.02 8.28
CA MET A 579 9.53 4.97 8.09
C MET A 579 8.89 3.60 8.22
N VAL A 580 9.21 2.70 7.28
CA VAL A 580 8.81 1.29 7.34
C VAL A 580 9.88 0.38 6.72
N GLY A 581 10.19 -0.72 7.40
CA GLY A 581 11.10 -1.77 6.92
C GLY A 581 12.10 -2.24 7.96
N ALA A 582 13.09 -3.01 7.51
CA ALA A 582 14.15 -3.52 8.37
C ALA A 582 14.98 -2.37 8.97
N MET A 583 15.34 -2.51 10.24
CA MET A 583 16.24 -1.57 10.94
C MET A 583 17.61 -1.55 10.26
N PRO A 584 18.14 -0.42 9.79
CA PRO A 584 19.42 -0.37 9.12
C PRO A 584 20.58 -0.55 10.12
N ASP A 585 21.61 -1.27 9.71
CA ASP A 585 22.90 -1.23 10.38
C ASP A 585 23.68 -0.01 9.89
N ILE A 586 23.73 1.03 10.72
CA ILE A 586 24.29 2.34 10.36
C ILE A 586 25.78 2.24 10.06
N LYS A 587 26.55 1.54 10.91
CA LYS A 587 27.99 1.37 10.74
C LYS A 587 28.32 0.62 9.45
N ALA A 588 27.64 -0.50 9.21
CA ALA A 588 27.84 -1.27 8.00
C ALA A 588 27.43 -0.49 6.72
N HIS A 589 26.45 0.43 6.78
CA HIS A 589 26.14 1.31 5.66
C HIS A 589 27.31 2.25 5.33
N GLN A 590 27.92 2.86 6.34
CA GLN A 590 29.07 3.76 6.18
C GLN A 590 30.28 3.04 5.58
N GLU A 591 30.54 1.81 6.03
CA GLU A 591 31.64 0.98 5.51
C GLU A 591 31.42 0.49 4.07
N ILE A 592 30.16 0.13 3.73
CA ILE A 592 29.86 -0.47 2.42
C ILE A 592 29.67 0.57 1.33
N TYR A 593 29.09 1.73 1.65
CA TYR A 593 28.67 2.73 0.66
C TYR A 593 29.46 4.06 0.62
N PRO A 594 30.74 4.14 1.05
CA PRO A 594 31.47 5.40 1.15
C PRO A 594 31.69 6.09 -0.19
N HIS A 595 31.70 5.35 -1.30
CA HIS A 595 31.89 5.91 -2.66
C HIS A 595 30.73 6.80 -3.12
N LEU A 596 29.54 6.66 -2.50
CA LEU A 596 28.39 7.52 -2.80
C LEU A 596 28.67 9.01 -2.48
N ALA A 597 29.60 9.31 -1.58
CA ALA A 597 30.05 10.68 -1.32
C ALA A 597 30.77 11.32 -2.52
N LYS A 598 31.42 10.49 -3.36
CA LYS A 598 32.12 10.93 -4.58
C LYS A 598 31.23 10.89 -5.81
N ASP A 599 30.46 9.82 -5.95
CA ASP A 599 29.50 9.62 -7.05
C ASP A 599 28.19 9.02 -6.53
N LYS A 600 27.16 9.86 -6.43
CA LYS A 600 25.79 9.46 -6.00
C LYS A 600 25.14 8.41 -6.90
N ASN A 601 25.66 8.19 -8.10
CA ASN A 601 25.14 7.21 -9.07
C ASN A 601 25.93 5.89 -9.06
N TRP A 602 26.97 5.80 -8.21
CA TRP A 602 27.76 4.57 -8.10
C TRP A 602 26.88 3.37 -7.79
N GLN A 603 27.15 2.27 -8.47
CA GLN A 603 26.35 1.04 -8.34
C GLN A 603 27.02 0.05 -7.38
N TYR A 604 26.23 -0.54 -6.53
CA TYR A 604 26.65 -1.56 -5.59
C TYR A 604 25.78 -2.82 -5.78
N ASN A 605 26.41 -3.98 -5.80
CA ASN A 605 25.72 -5.27 -5.92
C ASN A 605 25.29 -5.85 -4.55
N ARG A 606 25.61 -5.15 -3.47
CA ARG A 606 25.31 -5.60 -2.10
C ARG A 606 24.04 -4.93 -1.60
N ALA A 607 23.11 -5.76 -1.06
CA ALA A 607 21.88 -5.26 -0.44
C ALA A 607 22.18 -4.40 0.79
N ALA A 608 21.23 -3.56 1.18
CA ALA A 608 21.32 -2.74 2.38
C ALA A 608 21.58 -3.62 3.62
N PRO A 609 22.65 -3.34 4.39
CA PRO A 609 22.88 -4.04 5.63
C PRO A 609 21.83 -3.65 6.66
N CYS A 610 21.25 -4.64 7.31
CA CYS A 610 20.18 -4.46 8.28
C CYS A 610 20.47 -5.26 9.54
N VAL A 611 19.92 -4.81 10.65
CA VAL A 611 19.88 -5.59 11.87
C VAL A 611 18.86 -6.73 11.69
N ASP A 612 19.32 -7.98 11.75
CA ASP A 612 18.46 -9.12 11.42
C ASP A 612 17.25 -9.21 12.34
N ASN A 613 16.10 -9.47 11.73
CA ASN A 613 14.83 -9.71 12.40
C ASN A 613 14.33 -8.54 13.27
N LEU A 614 14.82 -7.33 13.02
CA LEU A 614 14.32 -6.10 13.64
C LEU A 614 13.76 -5.18 12.57
N TYR A 615 12.51 -4.79 12.75
CA TYR A 615 11.76 -3.92 11.85
C TYR A 615 11.23 -2.70 12.58
N ILE A 616 10.96 -1.64 11.83
CA ILE A 616 10.40 -0.41 12.35
C ILE A 616 9.24 0.06 11.48
N MET A 617 8.21 0.60 12.12
CA MET A 617 7.08 1.24 11.48
C MET A 617 6.63 2.43 12.32
N THR A 618 7.16 3.63 12.01
CA THR A 618 7.04 4.84 12.83
C THR A 618 7.17 6.13 12.03
N GLY A 619 7.17 7.29 12.70
CA GLY A 619 7.41 8.58 12.06
C GLY A 619 6.21 9.14 11.30
N PHE A 620 4.99 8.78 11.68
CA PHE A 620 3.76 9.12 10.97
C PHE A 620 3.32 10.59 11.05
N GLY A 621 3.89 11.35 11.97
CA GLY A 621 3.45 12.71 12.24
C GLY A 621 1.96 12.78 12.59
N ALA A 622 1.23 13.63 11.89
CA ALA A 622 -0.22 13.79 12.06
C ALA A 622 -1.06 12.92 11.08
N ARG A 623 -0.44 11.98 10.33
CA ARG A 623 -1.09 11.27 9.22
C ARG A 623 -1.09 9.74 9.36
N GLY A 624 -1.00 9.24 10.60
CA GLY A 624 -1.01 7.81 10.89
C GLY A 624 -2.25 7.10 10.35
N LEU A 625 -3.43 7.67 10.54
CA LEU A 625 -4.69 7.11 10.03
C LEU A 625 -4.74 7.01 8.49
N CYS A 626 -4.10 7.92 7.78
CA CYS A 626 -4.02 7.89 6.33
C CYS A 626 -2.99 6.88 5.83
N SER A 627 -1.88 6.68 6.53
CA SER A 627 -0.71 5.95 5.99
C SER A 627 -0.42 4.60 6.65
N ALA A 628 -0.84 4.36 7.90
CA ALA A 628 -0.54 3.11 8.60
C ALA A 628 -1.05 1.85 7.89
N PRO A 629 -2.24 1.81 7.26
CA PRO A 629 -2.69 0.63 6.53
C PRO A 629 -1.74 0.23 5.39
N LEU A 630 -1.34 1.16 4.55
CA LEU A 630 -0.42 0.89 3.44
C LEU A 630 0.97 0.47 3.94
N LEU A 631 1.47 1.10 5.02
CA LEU A 631 2.75 0.73 5.61
C LEU A 631 2.70 -0.66 6.25
N ALA A 632 1.56 -1.06 6.81
CA ALA A 632 1.36 -2.39 7.36
C ALA A 632 1.45 -3.48 6.28
N ASP A 633 0.92 -3.24 5.10
CA ASP A 633 1.07 -4.17 3.98
C ASP A 633 2.51 -4.19 3.45
N ILE A 634 3.23 -3.06 3.49
CA ILE A 634 4.65 -3.03 3.14
C ILE A 634 5.47 -3.87 4.14
N ILE A 635 5.23 -3.75 5.45
CA ILE A 635 5.97 -4.53 6.44
C ILE A 635 5.58 -6.01 6.41
N ALA A 636 4.32 -6.31 6.14
CA ALA A 636 3.88 -7.68 5.92
C ALA A 636 4.56 -8.28 4.67
N ALA A 637 4.72 -7.50 3.59
CA ALA A 637 5.46 -7.92 2.41
C ALA A 637 6.95 -8.14 2.69
N ASP A 638 7.59 -7.28 3.50
CA ASP A 638 8.97 -7.49 3.96
C ASP A 638 9.11 -8.83 4.71
N ILE A 639 8.19 -9.12 5.62
CA ILE A 639 8.26 -10.27 6.54
C ILE A 639 7.79 -11.57 5.88
N CYS A 640 6.79 -11.50 5.01
CA CYS A 640 6.18 -12.67 4.39
C CYS A 640 6.70 -12.97 2.96
N GLY A 641 7.50 -12.06 2.37
CA GLY A 641 8.02 -12.23 1.00
C GLY A 641 6.99 -12.03 -0.10
N THR A 642 5.87 -11.34 0.19
CA THR A 642 4.85 -11.02 -0.80
C THR A 642 5.25 -9.80 -1.65
N PRO A 643 4.64 -9.59 -2.83
CA PRO A 643 4.85 -8.39 -3.63
C PRO A 643 4.47 -7.11 -2.86
N TYR A 644 5.27 -6.05 -3.04
CA TYR A 644 4.99 -4.77 -2.39
C TYR A 644 3.78 -4.07 -3.01
N PRO A 645 2.94 -3.41 -2.20
CA PRO A 645 1.79 -2.65 -2.67
C PRO A 645 2.17 -1.32 -3.34
N VAL A 646 3.44 -0.93 -3.31
CA VAL A 646 3.96 0.34 -3.85
C VAL A 646 5.13 0.11 -4.80
N ASN A 647 5.42 1.11 -5.66
CA ASN A 647 6.57 1.07 -6.53
C ASN A 647 7.90 1.24 -5.77
N SER A 648 9.01 0.90 -6.45
CA SER A 648 10.36 0.91 -5.85
C SER A 648 10.81 2.28 -5.35
N LYS A 649 10.38 3.36 -5.98
CA LYS A 649 10.73 4.73 -5.60
C LYS A 649 10.06 5.11 -4.28
N ILE A 650 8.75 4.91 -4.18
CA ILE A 650 8.00 5.13 -2.92
C ILE A 650 8.55 4.24 -1.82
N LEU A 651 8.81 2.96 -2.12
CA LEU A 651 9.35 2.02 -1.14
C LEU A 651 10.70 2.47 -0.57
N PHE A 652 11.61 3.01 -1.40
CA PHE A 652 12.88 3.56 -0.92
C PHE A 652 12.67 4.86 -0.12
N ASN A 653 11.77 5.73 -0.56
CA ASN A 653 11.44 6.97 0.17
C ASN A 653 10.85 6.71 1.57
N LEU A 654 10.29 5.51 1.80
CA LEU A 654 9.78 5.07 3.12
C LEU A 654 10.80 4.26 3.90
N SER A 655 11.91 3.82 3.29
CA SER A 655 12.91 2.97 3.94
C SER A 655 13.67 3.72 5.04
N PRO A 656 13.90 3.11 6.21
CA PRO A 656 14.65 3.77 7.30
C PRO A 656 16.07 4.19 6.90
N ASN A 657 16.75 3.44 6.02
CA ASN A 657 18.12 3.75 5.58
C ASN A 657 18.23 4.95 4.63
N ARG A 658 17.11 5.52 4.15
CA ARG A 658 17.14 6.69 3.23
C ARG A 658 17.90 7.88 3.80
N PHE A 659 17.85 8.09 5.11
CA PHE A 659 18.55 9.18 5.78
C PHE A 659 20.06 8.94 5.82
N ILE A 660 20.49 7.72 6.13
CA ILE A 660 21.90 7.32 6.15
C ILE A 660 22.50 7.48 4.75
N ILE A 661 21.83 6.94 3.74
CA ILE A 661 22.28 7.08 2.33
C ILE A 661 22.37 8.56 1.91
N ARG A 662 21.39 9.39 2.30
CA ARG A 662 21.40 10.82 2.03
C ARG A 662 22.59 11.52 2.70
N ASP A 663 22.91 11.14 3.92
CA ASP A 663 23.99 11.75 4.69
C ASP A 663 25.37 11.31 4.18
N ILE A 664 25.53 10.04 3.76
CA ILE A 664 26.72 9.56 3.04
C ILE A 664 26.93 10.36 1.73
N ILE A 665 25.88 10.51 0.90
CA ILE A 665 25.94 11.28 -0.35
C ILE A 665 26.37 12.73 -0.11
N LYS A 666 25.97 13.31 1.03
CA LYS A 666 26.35 14.69 1.42
C LYS A 666 27.69 14.81 2.12
N GLY A 667 28.40 13.69 2.33
CA GLY A 667 29.67 13.65 3.05
C GLY A 667 29.56 14.06 4.53
N LYS A 668 28.42 13.80 5.15
CA LYS A 668 28.17 14.13 6.57
C LYS A 668 28.56 13.01 7.53
N VAL A 669 28.89 11.85 7.03
CA VAL A 669 29.30 10.64 7.74
C VAL A 669 30.43 9.97 7.01
#